data_6ba630e3a74cf26e30ee8585879e59d9
#
_entry.id   6ba630e3a74cf26e30ee8585879e59d9
#
_cell.length_a   1.000
_cell.length_b   1.000
_cell.length_c   1.000
_cell.angle_alpha   90.00
_cell.angle_beta   90.00
_cell.angle_gamma   90.00
#
_symmetry.space_group_name_H-M   'P 1'
#
loop_
_entity.id
_entity.type
_entity.pdbx_description
1 polymer ?
#
loop_
_entity_poly.entity_id
_entity_poly.type
_entity_poly.pdbx_seq_one_letter_code
_entity_poly.pdbx_strand_id
1 'polypeptide(L)'
;ICLATPLAAQKTADVFVDKNGVMRWGSTKDEIRAFGVNYTVPFAHAYRTAIRRNIPIERAIDEDVYHFARLGFDLYRVHVWDCEISDSVGNLLENEHLRLFDYMLKKMKDRGMKFVLTPIAFWPNGFPEPPEKTPGFATKYGKDACLTDEDAIKAQENYLYQFLNHVNPYTKLAYKNDPDLIAFEISNEPHHKEAPEKVTAYIRRMMKAMQKTGNKKPIFYNISHSIHLSDAYFKAGIQGGTFQWYPTGLGARHELGGNLLPNVDRYVIPFGNDPAFKKIGKLVYEFDAADVGRSYIYPAMARSFREAGMQIATHFSYDPTYMADVNTEYNTHYMNLAFAPSKALSLKIASEVFHQVPMYTSFGTYPDNTTFGNFKVSYEQDLAEMISDKKFFYTNHTASKPVAPAALEEIAGWGNSTVVKYEGTGAYFLDRIQPGVWRLEVMPDAIWIEDPFTRSAPAKKMAVINWREWPMSIDLPDLGSDFSLQAINEGNTFSCVVKGNAFSVSPGVYVLTKRGLAYTVDKNKPFKNISLKEFAAPAATADDAMVVHQPAEAVVASKDFSLRATVVSARKPKVVNVMVYTPGNWRPEVLPMEHDRGYEYRVPVPAKLLKAGVLRYYVVVETEEGHRTFPGRVKGRPMDWDFIGTPYSVDVQAEGNPVYLFHTATDADQLSRQWNANSFTVPLAEPGQAELLVNIDKLQIQDEENVNGKSYADYSLRYFFGEKIRHRMTQVGAAKRIIFKGRALHDRECKVQLALITSNGISYGGIITLGKETGDHTLMLTDLKPVRQVTLPRPYPTFLPYFFEPSGNTEFDLAAIEVLQISLGPGIPESQLGEKHGFAIHSIRLE
;
A
#
# COMPACT_ATOMS: atom_id res chain seq x y z
N ILE A 1 -40.13 37.47 44.23
CA ILE A 1 -39.20 37.35 43.06
C ILE A 1 -38.12 36.30 43.39
N CYS A 2 -38.34 35.09 42.96
CA CYS A 2 -37.33 34.01 43.08
C CYS A 2 -36.34 34.18 41.93
N LEU A 3 -35.13 34.55 42.23
CA LEU A 3 -33.99 34.50 41.31
C LEU A 3 -33.58 33.05 41.12
N ALA A 4 -33.93 32.44 39.99
CA ALA A 4 -33.38 31.19 39.56
C ALA A 4 -31.95 31.41 39.03
N THR A 5 -30.94 30.98 39.78
CA THR A 5 -29.58 30.85 39.30
C THR A 5 -29.55 29.80 38.16
N PRO A 6 -28.99 30.11 36.99
CA PRO A 6 -28.84 29.09 35.98
C PRO A 6 -27.84 28.06 36.50
N LEU A 7 -28.28 26.80 36.65
CA LEU A 7 -27.36 25.66 36.77
C LEU A 7 -26.44 25.70 35.53
N ALA A 8 -25.17 25.95 35.74
CA ALA A 8 -24.18 25.76 34.71
C ALA A 8 -24.22 24.29 34.31
N ALA A 9 -24.76 24.01 33.14
CA ALA A 9 -24.74 22.68 32.56
C ALA A 9 -23.26 22.21 32.53
N GLN A 10 -22.97 21.18 33.28
CA GLN A 10 -21.65 20.56 33.31
C GLN A 10 -21.37 20.12 31.87
N LYS A 11 -20.44 20.81 31.17
CA LYS A 11 -20.06 20.45 29.80
C LYS A 11 -19.62 18.98 29.82
N THR A 12 -20.43 18.10 29.27
CA THR A 12 -20.06 16.72 29.04
C THR A 12 -18.84 16.69 28.12
N ALA A 13 -17.92 15.76 28.37
CA ALA A 13 -16.78 15.57 27.46
C ALA A 13 -17.29 15.33 26.02
N ASP A 14 -16.62 15.90 25.02
CA ASP A 14 -17.01 15.74 23.61
C ASP A 14 -16.88 14.28 23.19
N VAL A 15 -15.88 13.57 23.74
CA VAL A 15 -15.58 12.16 23.51
C VAL A 15 -15.19 11.49 24.84
N PHE A 16 -15.56 10.24 25.02
CA PHE A 16 -15.14 9.42 26.15
C PHE A 16 -14.98 7.94 25.74
N VAL A 17 -14.22 7.19 26.50
CA VAL A 17 -14.12 5.72 26.39
C VAL A 17 -15.05 5.10 27.45
N ASP A 18 -15.97 4.24 27.01
CA ASP A 18 -16.92 3.60 27.90
C ASP A 18 -16.28 2.40 28.66
N LYS A 19 -17.02 1.79 29.59
CA LYS A 19 -16.55 0.65 30.40
C LYS A 19 -16.17 -0.61 29.62
N ASN A 20 -16.58 -0.68 28.34
CA ASN A 20 -16.27 -1.77 27.40
C ASN A 20 -15.13 -1.40 26.45
N GLY A 21 -14.43 -0.30 26.65
CA GLY A 21 -13.33 0.16 25.81
C GLY A 21 -13.77 0.73 24.47
N VAL A 22 -15.00 1.22 24.37
CA VAL A 22 -15.51 1.84 23.14
C VAL A 22 -15.50 3.36 23.25
N MET A 23 -14.85 4.03 22.30
CA MET A 23 -14.92 5.49 22.17
C MET A 23 -16.32 5.90 21.70
N ARG A 24 -16.90 6.87 22.39
CA ARG A 24 -18.25 7.36 22.11
C ARG A 24 -18.32 8.88 22.09
N TRP A 25 -19.23 9.38 21.27
CA TRP A 25 -19.61 10.79 21.32
C TRP A 25 -20.27 11.13 22.65
N GLY A 26 -19.83 12.23 23.27
CA GLY A 26 -20.39 12.67 24.54
C GLY A 26 -21.88 13.05 24.50
N SER A 27 -22.33 13.57 23.34
CA SER A 27 -23.71 14.03 23.10
C SER A 27 -24.67 12.86 22.83
N THR A 28 -24.38 12.05 21.80
CA THR A 28 -25.27 10.97 21.31
C THR A 28 -25.03 9.63 21.97
N LYS A 29 -23.86 9.40 22.56
CA LYS A 29 -23.39 8.09 23.05
C LYS A 29 -23.13 7.06 21.97
N ASP A 30 -23.23 7.44 20.71
CA ASP A 30 -22.94 6.57 19.59
C ASP A 30 -21.44 6.21 19.54
N GLU A 31 -21.13 5.04 19.01
CA GLU A 31 -19.76 4.62 18.69
C GLU A 31 -19.14 5.60 17.68
N ILE A 32 -17.92 6.06 17.95
CA ILE A 32 -17.13 6.79 16.97
C ILE A 32 -16.63 5.79 15.93
N ARG A 33 -17.00 6.01 14.68
CA ARG A 33 -16.49 5.27 13.51
C ARG A 33 -15.82 6.25 12.61
N ALA A 34 -14.56 6.00 12.28
CA ALA A 34 -13.77 6.88 11.42
C ALA A 34 -12.61 6.12 10.77
N PHE A 35 -12.22 6.60 9.62
CA PHE A 35 -11.10 6.06 8.87
C PHE A 35 -10.39 7.18 8.12
N GLY A 36 -9.07 7.10 8.02
CA GLY A 36 -8.37 8.14 7.31
C GLY A 36 -6.88 7.91 7.14
N VAL A 37 -6.09 8.95 7.33
CA VAL A 37 -4.75 9.01 6.78
C VAL A 37 -3.77 9.74 7.71
N ASN A 38 -2.49 9.36 7.62
CA ASN A 38 -1.36 10.17 8.02
C ASN A 38 -0.88 11.03 6.85
N TYR A 39 -0.50 12.27 7.12
CA TYR A 39 -0.05 13.24 6.11
C TYR A 39 0.92 14.23 6.74
N THR A 40 2.08 14.42 6.13
CA THR A 40 3.27 15.01 6.78
C THR A 40 3.62 16.43 6.33
N VAL A 41 2.92 16.99 5.35
CA VAL A 41 3.31 18.19 4.57
C VAL A 41 3.82 19.40 5.36
N PRO A 42 3.32 19.76 6.55
CA PRO A 42 3.89 20.90 7.29
C PRO A 42 5.30 20.66 7.82
N PHE A 43 5.80 19.39 7.73
CA PHE A 43 7.01 18.97 8.43
C PHE A 43 8.02 18.27 7.52
N ALA A 44 9.25 18.17 8.01
CA ALA A 44 10.31 17.28 7.54
C ALA A 44 10.57 17.36 6.03
N HIS A 45 10.79 16.22 5.41
CA HIS A 45 11.12 16.12 3.98
C HIS A 45 10.03 16.68 3.06
N ALA A 46 8.77 16.49 3.40
CA ALA A 46 7.66 17.03 2.61
C ALA A 46 7.70 18.57 2.56
N TYR A 47 7.88 19.23 3.71
CA TYR A 47 8.05 20.68 3.77
C TYR A 47 9.25 21.14 2.93
N ARG A 48 10.44 20.55 3.14
CA ARG A 48 11.66 20.93 2.40
C ARG A 48 11.54 20.71 0.89
N THR A 49 10.85 19.65 0.48
CA THR A 49 10.60 19.37 -0.93
C THR A 49 9.65 20.39 -1.56
N ALA A 50 8.62 20.83 -0.85
CA ALA A 50 7.75 21.90 -1.33
C ALA A 50 8.54 23.20 -1.54
N ILE A 51 9.40 23.59 -0.60
CA ILE A 51 10.27 24.78 -0.74
C ILE A 51 11.20 24.65 -1.96
N ARG A 52 11.90 23.51 -2.10
CA ARG A 52 12.81 23.27 -3.23
C ARG A 52 12.11 23.28 -4.58
N ARG A 53 10.88 22.81 -4.64
CA ARG A 53 10.03 22.81 -5.86
C ARG A 53 9.28 24.12 -6.07
N ASN A 54 9.46 25.09 -5.17
CA ASN A 54 8.74 26.39 -5.19
C ASN A 54 7.20 26.20 -5.23
N ILE A 55 6.71 25.28 -4.41
CA ILE A 55 5.28 24.98 -4.27
C ILE A 55 4.69 25.78 -3.10
N PRO A 56 3.65 26.58 -3.30
CA PRO A 56 2.90 27.19 -2.20
C PRO A 56 2.26 26.08 -1.34
N ILE A 57 2.72 25.95 -0.09
CA ILE A 57 2.36 24.80 0.76
C ILE A 57 0.86 24.81 1.11
N GLU A 58 0.26 25.98 1.33
CA GLU A 58 -1.17 26.06 1.57
C GLU A 58 -1.99 25.55 0.38
N ARG A 59 -1.54 25.81 -0.85
CA ARG A 59 -2.17 25.26 -2.05
C ARG A 59 -2.04 23.74 -2.11
N ALA A 60 -0.88 23.21 -1.79
CA ALA A 60 -0.64 21.76 -1.75
C ALA A 60 -1.55 21.09 -0.71
N ILE A 61 -1.68 21.70 0.47
CA ILE A 61 -2.63 21.22 1.50
C ILE A 61 -4.07 21.25 0.99
N ASP A 62 -4.50 22.34 0.34
CA ASP A 62 -5.86 22.45 -0.19
C ASP A 62 -6.19 21.37 -1.22
N GLU A 63 -5.25 21.08 -2.14
CA GLU A 63 -5.35 20.05 -3.17
C GLU A 63 -5.45 18.65 -2.56
N ASP A 64 -4.58 18.29 -1.62
CA ASP A 64 -4.57 16.96 -0.99
C ASP A 64 -5.76 16.76 -0.04
N VAL A 65 -6.16 17.79 0.70
CA VAL A 65 -7.37 17.74 1.56
C VAL A 65 -8.65 17.57 0.72
N TYR A 66 -8.67 18.10 -0.51
CA TYR A 66 -9.73 17.78 -1.46
C TYR A 66 -9.74 16.29 -1.82
N HIS A 67 -8.58 15.69 -2.08
CA HIS A 67 -8.47 14.25 -2.34
C HIS A 67 -8.98 13.41 -1.15
N PHE A 68 -8.67 13.80 0.09
CA PHE A 68 -9.20 13.11 1.28
C PHE A 68 -10.73 13.12 1.31
N ALA A 69 -11.33 14.25 0.97
CA ALA A 69 -12.78 14.35 0.87
C ALA A 69 -13.37 13.43 -0.21
N ARG A 70 -12.69 13.31 -1.38
CA ARG A 70 -13.13 12.41 -2.47
C ARG A 70 -12.98 10.95 -2.09
N LEU A 71 -11.97 10.61 -1.33
CA LEU A 71 -11.73 9.26 -0.81
C LEU A 71 -12.65 8.90 0.38
N GLY A 72 -13.38 9.88 0.93
CA GLY A 72 -14.25 9.64 2.06
C GLY A 72 -13.50 9.45 3.36
N PHE A 73 -12.31 10.04 3.48
CA PHE A 73 -11.58 10.07 4.73
C PHE A 73 -12.18 11.10 5.67
N ASP A 74 -12.44 10.69 6.90
CA ASP A 74 -13.02 11.52 7.96
C ASP A 74 -12.16 11.52 9.23
N LEU A 75 -10.93 10.96 9.16
CA LEU A 75 -9.96 10.93 10.24
C LEU A 75 -8.58 11.34 9.74
N TYR A 76 -7.89 12.13 10.54
CA TYR A 76 -6.48 12.44 10.37
C TYR A 76 -5.71 12.13 11.64
N ARG A 77 -4.57 11.46 11.52
CA ARG A 77 -3.59 11.28 12.59
C ARG A 77 -2.22 11.69 12.10
N VAL A 78 -1.44 12.31 12.97
CA VAL A 78 -0.04 12.57 12.71
C VAL A 78 0.78 12.49 13.99
N HIS A 79 2.00 11.99 13.89
CA HIS A 79 3.04 12.30 14.84
C HIS A 79 3.66 13.64 14.46
N VAL A 80 3.47 14.62 15.31
CA VAL A 80 3.98 15.97 15.09
C VAL A 80 5.49 15.95 15.30
N TRP A 81 6.25 16.52 14.37
CA TRP A 81 7.71 16.67 14.54
C TRP A 81 8.02 17.72 15.62
N ASP A 82 8.00 17.26 16.88
CA ASP A 82 8.31 18.08 18.05
C ASP A 82 9.66 18.82 17.90
N CYS A 83 10.62 18.20 17.24
CA CYS A 83 11.93 18.79 16.97
C CYS A 83 11.87 20.06 16.11
N GLU A 84 10.83 20.28 15.30
CA GLU A 84 10.67 21.46 14.44
C GLU A 84 9.85 22.58 15.09
N ILE A 85 9.03 22.26 16.10
CA ILE A 85 8.13 23.23 16.77
C ILE A 85 8.40 23.37 18.27
N SER A 86 9.53 22.87 18.78
CA SER A 86 9.92 23.06 20.17
C SER A 86 11.38 23.49 20.30
N ASP A 87 11.74 24.02 21.46
CA ASP A 87 13.13 24.21 21.87
C ASP A 87 13.62 23.09 22.78
N SER A 88 14.88 23.17 23.19
CA SER A 88 15.55 22.12 24.00
C SER A 88 15.04 21.98 25.44
N VAL A 89 14.19 22.89 25.91
CA VAL A 89 13.54 22.84 27.22
C VAL A 89 12.00 22.70 27.10
N GLY A 90 11.54 22.43 25.89
CA GLY A 90 10.15 22.14 25.60
C GLY A 90 9.22 23.37 25.48
N ASN A 91 9.75 24.55 25.22
CA ASN A 91 8.87 25.66 24.85
C ASN A 91 8.36 25.45 23.43
N LEU A 92 7.06 25.68 23.23
CA LEU A 92 6.43 25.63 21.91
C LEU A 92 6.87 26.87 21.10
N LEU A 93 7.30 26.64 19.87
CA LEU A 93 7.73 27.69 18.95
C LEU A 93 6.60 28.03 17.97
N GLU A 94 6.17 29.29 18.00
CA GLU A 94 5.22 29.84 17.00
C GLU A 94 6.01 30.18 15.71
N ASN A 95 6.19 29.18 14.88
CA ASN A 95 6.94 29.27 13.62
C ASN A 95 6.08 28.82 12.41
N GLU A 96 6.70 28.80 11.24
CA GLU A 96 6.01 28.46 9.99
C GLU A 96 5.45 27.04 9.98
N HIS A 97 6.15 26.08 10.58
CA HIS A 97 5.64 24.70 10.68
C HIS A 97 4.34 24.63 11.50
N LEU A 98 4.30 25.28 12.66
CA LEU A 98 3.10 25.32 13.50
C LEU A 98 1.96 26.07 12.81
N ARG A 99 2.26 27.21 12.14
CA ARG A 99 1.28 27.96 11.37
C ARG A 99 0.64 27.14 10.26
N LEU A 100 1.45 26.43 9.51
CA LEU A 100 0.96 25.54 8.42
C LEU A 100 0.19 24.33 8.96
N PHE A 101 0.60 23.80 10.10
CA PHE A 101 -0.13 22.76 10.79
C PHE A 101 -1.51 23.23 11.23
N ASP A 102 -1.60 24.40 11.83
CA ASP A 102 -2.88 25.05 12.19
C ASP A 102 -3.79 25.27 10.97
N TYR A 103 -3.19 25.74 9.87
CA TYR A 103 -3.92 25.93 8.60
C TYR A 103 -4.47 24.61 8.09
N MET A 104 -3.65 23.58 8.06
CA MET A 104 -4.04 22.23 7.58
C MET A 104 -5.18 21.66 8.42
N LEU A 105 -5.10 21.72 9.75
CA LEU A 105 -6.17 21.27 10.65
C LEU A 105 -7.47 22.03 10.37
N LYS A 106 -7.41 23.35 10.11
CA LYS A 106 -8.59 24.14 9.73
C LYS A 106 -9.20 23.63 8.43
N LYS A 107 -8.39 23.35 7.39
CA LYS A 107 -8.88 22.86 6.09
C LYS A 107 -9.51 21.47 6.19
N MET A 108 -8.91 20.57 6.94
CA MET A 108 -9.47 19.24 7.21
C MET A 108 -10.78 19.35 8.02
N LYS A 109 -10.83 20.25 9.03
CA LYS A 109 -12.03 20.52 9.81
C LYS A 109 -13.19 21.04 8.94
N ASP A 110 -12.90 21.87 7.95
CA ASP A 110 -13.89 22.36 6.99
C ASP A 110 -14.49 21.23 6.12
N ARG A 111 -13.79 20.09 6.01
CA ARG A 111 -14.28 18.86 5.37
C ARG A 111 -14.98 17.89 6.34
N GLY A 112 -15.10 18.25 7.61
CA GLY A 112 -15.72 17.41 8.65
C GLY A 112 -14.81 16.33 9.21
N MET A 113 -13.50 16.36 8.91
CA MET A 113 -12.54 15.38 9.43
C MET A 113 -12.31 15.55 10.94
N LYS A 114 -12.05 14.43 11.59
CA LYS A 114 -11.68 14.33 13.00
C LYS A 114 -10.18 14.16 13.14
N PHE A 115 -9.64 14.38 14.33
CA PHE A 115 -8.20 14.36 14.57
C PHE A 115 -7.83 13.45 15.74
N VAL A 116 -6.73 12.72 15.58
CA VAL A 116 -5.93 12.16 16.66
C VAL A 116 -4.54 12.77 16.54
N LEU A 117 -4.11 13.53 17.53
CA LEU A 117 -2.81 14.17 17.51
C LEU A 117 -1.84 13.46 18.44
N THR A 118 -0.65 13.17 17.90
CA THR A 118 0.50 12.61 18.62
C THR A 118 1.57 13.69 18.74
N PRO A 119 1.60 14.47 19.83
CA PRO A 119 2.45 15.66 19.93
C PRO A 119 3.95 15.40 19.83
N ILE A 120 4.41 14.19 20.17
CA ILE A 120 5.85 13.85 20.25
C ILE A 120 6.14 12.72 19.27
N ALA A 121 6.97 13.03 18.25
CA ALA A 121 7.44 12.05 17.27
C ALA A 121 8.69 11.29 17.74
N PHE A 122 9.57 11.91 18.48
CA PHE A 122 10.94 11.47 18.81
C PHE A 122 11.88 11.36 17.60
N TRP A 123 11.39 11.45 16.40
CA TRP A 123 12.19 11.28 15.19
C TRP A 123 12.87 12.59 14.78
N PRO A 124 14.10 12.51 14.29
CA PRO A 124 14.72 13.65 13.59
C PRO A 124 13.95 13.91 12.28
N ASN A 125 14.02 15.14 11.80
CA ASN A 125 13.30 15.58 10.59
C ASN A 125 13.94 15.14 9.26
N GLY A 126 14.92 14.23 9.28
CA GLY A 126 15.75 13.94 8.11
C GLY A 126 15.11 13.06 7.06
N PHE A 127 14.61 11.89 7.45
CA PHE A 127 14.24 10.83 6.48
C PHE A 127 13.44 11.36 5.28
N PRO A 128 13.79 10.95 4.03
CA PRO A 128 14.91 10.06 3.61
C PRO A 128 16.27 10.76 3.44
N GLU A 129 16.36 12.01 3.83
CA GLU A 129 17.56 12.85 3.79
C GLU A 129 18.30 12.85 5.14
N PRO A 130 19.54 13.33 5.20
CA PRO A 130 20.17 13.64 6.50
C PRO A 130 19.32 14.66 7.29
N PRO A 131 19.22 14.52 8.62
CA PRO A 131 18.45 15.45 9.44
C PRO A 131 19.08 16.85 9.45
N GLU A 132 18.21 17.85 9.46
CA GLU A 132 18.62 19.22 9.71
C GLU A 132 18.77 19.47 11.22
N LYS A 133 19.65 20.40 11.58
CA LYS A 133 19.79 20.81 12.98
C LYS A 133 18.57 21.63 13.39
N THR A 134 17.83 21.13 14.38
CA THR A 134 16.66 21.81 14.95
C THR A 134 16.89 22.12 16.43
N PRO A 135 16.18 23.11 17.01
CA PRO A 135 16.34 23.49 18.42
C PRO A 135 15.62 22.55 19.38
N GLY A 136 14.80 21.58 18.89
CA GLY A 136 13.90 20.80 19.71
C GLY A 136 14.55 19.86 20.71
N PHE A 137 13.83 19.52 21.76
CA PHE A 137 14.31 18.61 22.81
C PHE A 137 14.62 17.21 22.26
N ALA A 138 13.85 16.70 21.30
CA ALA A 138 14.13 15.38 20.69
C ALA A 138 15.46 15.39 19.91
N THR A 139 15.82 16.49 19.26
CA THR A 139 17.12 16.65 18.61
C THR A 139 18.27 16.69 19.62
N LYS A 140 18.05 17.36 20.76
CA LYS A 140 19.08 17.50 21.80
C LYS A 140 19.35 16.18 22.53
N TYR A 141 18.32 15.47 22.93
CA TYR A 141 18.43 14.30 23.82
C TYR A 141 18.39 12.97 23.05
N GLY A 142 17.70 12.91 21.92
CA GLY A 142 17.42 11.66 21.22
C GLY A 142 16.31 10.82 21.90
N LYS A 143 15.78 9.84 21.18
CA LYS A 143 14.63 9.06 21.60
C LYS A 143 14.83 8.34 22.95
N ASP A 144 15.95 7.63 23.10
CA ASP A 144 16.19 6.82 24.33
C ASP A 144 16.31 7.72 25.57
N ALA A 145 17.04 8.84 25.47
CA ALA A 145 17.16 9.77 26.60
C ALA A 145 15.84 10.51 26.89
N CYS A 146 15.00 10.77 25.89
CA CYS A 146 13.67 11.32 26.13
C CYS A 146 12.80 10.42 27.02
N LEU A 147 13.04 9.13 27.04
CA LEU A 147 12.29 8.19 27.87
C LEU A 147 12.86 8.04 29.29
N THR A 148 14.09 8.50 29.56
CA THR A 148 14.85 8.17 30.78
C THR A 148 15.49 9.37 31.50
N ASP A 149 15.91 10.40 30.77
CA ASP A 149 16.58 11.57 31.32
C ASP A 149 15.57 12.55 31.95
N GLU A 150 15.87 13.02 33.17
CA GLU A 150 14.95 13.85 33.94
C GLU A 150 14.71 15.23 33.29
N ASP A 151 15.71 15.83 32.68
CA ASP A 151 15.56 17.14 32.04
C ASP A 151 14.83 17.02 30.69
N ALA A 152 15.06 15.91 29.95
CA ALA A 152 14.30 15.59 28.74
C ALA A 152 12.81 15.33 29.07
N ILE A 153 12.53 14.64 30.17
CA ILE A 153 11.16 14.38 30.63
C ILE A 153 10.47 15.69 31.02
N LYS A 154 11.15 16.60 31.72
CA LYS A 154 10.62 17.95 32.05
C LYS A 154 10.35 18.77 30.79
N ALA A 155 11.22 18.70 29.78
CA ALA A 155 11.01 19.36 28.52
C ALA A 155 9.72 18.87 27.83
N GLN A 156 9.48 17.56 27.83
CA GLN A 156 8.24 16.98 27.30
C GLN A 156 7.00 17.39 28.09
N GLU A 157 7.08 17.42 29.42
CA GLU A 157 5.97 17.92 30.26
C GLU A 157 5.60 19.38 29.93
N ASN A 158 6.62 20.24 29.76
CA ASN A 158 6.44 21.63 29.37
C ASN A 158 5.83 21.76 27.98
N TYR A 159 6.37 21.03 27.00
CA TYR A 159 5.88 21.03 25.63
C TYR A 159 4.43 20.55 25.53
N LEU A 160 4.09 19.42 26.14
CA LEU A 160 2.71 18.90 26.14
C LEU A 160 1.74 19.91 26.75
N TYR A 161 2.13 20.56 27.85
CA TYR A 161 1.29 21.59 28.47
C TYR A 161 1.04 22.76 27.51
N GLN A 162 2.06 23.27 26.83
CA GLN A 162 1.93 24.39 25.89
C GLN A 162 1.18 23.97 24.63
N PHE A 163 1.50 22.81 24.05
CA PHE A 163 0.88 22.30 22.84
C PHE A 163 -0.65 22.13 23.00
N LEU A 164 -1.12 21.51 24.08
CA LEU A 164 -2.56 21.35 24.31
C LEU A 164 -3.29 22.68 24.54
N ASN A 165 -2.60 23.67 25.10
CA ASN A 165 -3.13 25.01 25.34
C ASN A 165 -3.01 25.94 24.12
N HIS A 166 -2.21 25.55 23.09
CA HIS A 166 -2.06 26.35 21.88
C HIS A 166 -3.42 26.60 21.24
N VAL A 167 -3.69 27.87 20.91
CA VAL A 167 -4.91 28.32 20.25
C VAL A 167 -4.66 28.44 18.76
N ASN A 168 -5.20 27.52 17.99
CA ASN A 168 -5.13 27.57 16.53
C ASN A 168 -5.70 28.92 16.02
N PRO A 169 -4.90 29.76 15.34
CA PRO A 169 -5.30 31.11 14.94
C PRO A 169 -6.40 31.10 13.89
N TYR A 170 -6.64 29.99 13.17
CA TYR A 170 -7.70 29.89 12.16
C TYR A 170 -9.02 29.40 12.74
N THR A 171 -9.01 28.48 13.71
CA THR A 171 -10.23 27.94 14.35
C THR A 171 -10.64 28.73 15.60
N LYS A 172 -9.71 29.47 16.19
CA LYS A 172 -9.86 30.17 17.48
C LYS A 172 -10.10 29.23 18.67
N LEU A 173 -9.75 27.98 18.54
CA LEU A 173 -9.91 26.95 19.56
C LEU A 173 -8.54 26.48 20.03
N ALA A 174 -8.39 26.28 21.34
CA ALA A 174 -7.25 25.55 21.86
C ALA A 174 -7.39 24.07 21.48
N TYR A 175 -6.29 23.37 21.17
CA TYR A 175 -6.35 21.96 20.76
C TYR A 175 -7.13 21.09 21.74
N LYS A 176 -6.92 21.26 23.06
CA LYS A 176 -7.67 20.55 24.08
C LYS A 176 -9.18 20.79 24.05
N ASN A 177 -9.63 21.89 23.46
CA ASN A 177 -11.04 22.30 23.40
C ASN A 177 -11.68 22.11 22.03
N ASP A 178 -10.91 21.69 21.01
CA ASP A 178 -11.44 21.48 19.66
C ASP A 178 -12.34 20.22 19.64
N PRO A 179 -13.65 20.32 19.34
CA PRO A 179 -14.57 19.20 19.35
C PRO A 179 -14.28 18.15 18.29
N ASP A 180 -13.54 18.50 17.23
CA ASP A 180 -13.15 17.55 16.18
C ASP A 180 -11.86 16.78 16.52
N LEU A 181 -11.11 17.20 17.54
CA LEU A 181 -10.02 16.44 18.11
C LEU A 181 -10.60 15.41 19.08
N ILE A 182 -10.57 14.11 18.69
CA ILE A 182 -11.26 13.05 19.41
C ILE A 182 -10.37 12.33 20.45
N ALA A 183 -9.06 12.38 20.28
CA ALA A 183 -8.10 11.82 21.25
C ALA A 183 -6.71 12.44 21.06
N PHE A 184 -5.89 12.38 22.11
CA PHE A 184 -4.45 12.57 22.03
C PHE A 184 -3.74 11.21 22.22
N GLU A 185 -2.71 10.96 21.44
CA GLU A 185 -1.71 9.94 21.69
C GLU A 185 -0.46 10.61 22.26
N ILE A 186 0.15 10.10 23.33
CA ILE A 186 1.24 10.83 24.01
C ILE A 186 2.45 11.00 23.08
N SER A 187 2.92 9.88 22.50
CA SER A 187 4.14 9.86 21.68
C SER A 187 4.11 8.73 20.68
N ASN A 188 4.88 8.87 19.60
CA ASN A 188 5.02 7.85 18.56
C ASN A 188 6.06 6.80 18.97
N GLU A 189 5.69 5.53 18.92
CA GLU A 189 6.58 4.35 19.03
C GLU A 189 7.63 4.41 20.16
N PRO A 190 7.25 4.62 21.41
CA PRO A 190 8.20 4.60 22.52
C PRO A 190 8.75 3.18 22.73
N HIS A 191 10.07 3.04 22.64
CA HIS A 191 10.78 1.78 22.83
C HIS A 191 11.32 1.71 24.27
N HIS A 192 10.46 1.38 25.23
CA HIS A 192 10.88 1.26 26.62
C HIS A 192 11.77 0.05 26.86
N LYS A 193 12.87 0.29 27.57
CA LYS A 193 13.84 -0.73 28.03
C LYS A 193 13.96 -0.76 29.55
N GLU A 194 13.27 0.17 30.22
CA GLU A 194 13.34 0.36 31.67
C GLU A 194 12.41 -0.61 32.42
N ALA A 195 12.62 -0.73 33.75
CA ALA A 195 11.75 -1.50 34.62
C ALA A 195 10.29 -1.01 34.55
N PRO A 196 9.30 -1.90 34.71
CA PRO A 196 7.88 -1.58 34.54
C PRO A 196 7.40 -0.39 35.40
N GLU A 197 7.96 -0.23 36.62
CA GLU A 197 7.60 0.86 37.51
C GLU A 197 8.03 2.21 36.99
N LYS A 198 9.23 2.31 36.35
CA LYS A 198 9.73 3.53 35.72
C LYS A 198 8.90 3.89 34.49
N VAL A 199 8.54 2.89 33.71
CA VAL A 199 7.66 3.08 32.52
C VAL A 199 6.30 3.61 32.95
N THR A 200 5.69 2.99 33.97
CA THR A 200 4.42 3.47 34.56
C THR A 200 4.54 4.91 35.05
N ALA A 201 5.64 5.25 35.73
CA ALA A 201 5.87 6.59 36.23
C ALA A 201 6.02 7.63 35.12
N TYR A 202 6.78 7.31 34.05
CA TYR A 202 6.93 8.16 32.86
C TYR A 202 5.58 8.47 32.22
N ILE A 203 4.79 7.44 31.92
CA ILE A 203 3.48 7.62 31.27
C ILE A 203 2.56 8.49 32.14
N ARG A 204 2.53 8.24 33.46
CA ARG A 204 1.74 9.07 34.39
C ARG A 204 2.18 10.52 34.42
N ARG A 205 3.47 10.81 34.29
CA ARG A 205 3.99 12.19 34.20
C ARG A 205 3.48 12.89 32.95
N MET A 206 3.55 12.23 31.77
CA MET A 206 3.05 12.79 30.52
C MET A 206 1.55 13.03 30.61
N MET A 207 0.77 12.04 31.05
CA MET A 207 -0.67 12.19 31.26
C MET A 207 -0.99 13.34 32.21
N LYS A 208 -0.26 13.47 33.31
CA LYS A 208 -0.46 14.55 34.29
C LYS A 208 -0.20 15.93 33.69
N ALA A 209 0.83 16.06 32.86
CA ALA A 209 1.13 17.32 32.14
C ALA A 209 -0.04 17.70 31.22
N MET A 210 -0.56 16.74 30.47
CA MET A 210 -1.73 16.96 29.60
C MET A 210 -3.00 17.28 30.38
N GLN A 211 -3.27 16.58 31.50
CA GLN A 211 -4.44 16.80 32.37
C GLN A 211 -4.39 18.16 33.09
N LYS A 212 -3.21 18.68 33.44
CA LYS A 212 -3.04 20.01 34.06
C LYS A 212 -3.57 21.14 33.16
N THR A 213 -3.66 20.94 31.85
CA THR A 213 -4.27 21.92 30.92
C THR A 213 -5.79 22.01 31.07
N GLY A 214 -6.43 21.07 31.77
CA GLY A 214 -7.87 20.89 31.83
C GLY A 214 -8.42 20.03 30.67
N ASN A 215 -7.57 19.35 29.94
CA ASN A 215 -7.97 18.42 28.88
C ASN A 215 -8.99 17.38 29.37
N LYS A 216 -10.07 17.19 28.62
CA LYS A 216 -11.13 16.20 28.88
C LYS A 216 -11.17 15.07 27.84
N LYS A 217 -10.32 15.15 26.80
CA LYS A 217 -10.27 14.13 25.75
C LYS A 217 -9.50 12.92 26.22
N PRO A 218 -9.84 11.73 25.71
CA PRO A 218 -9.09 10.51 25.98
C PRO A 218 -7.61 10.65 25.64
N ILE A 219 -6.75 10.08 26.48
CA ILE A 219 -5.29 10.04 26.28
C ILE A 219 -4.90 8.60 25.99
N PHE A 220 -4.35 8.37 24.82
CA PHE A 220 -3.90 7.08 24.30
C PHE A 220 -2.40 6.94 24.42
N TYR A 221 -1.95 5.70 24.43
CA TYR A 221 -0.53 5.37 24.42
C TYR A 221 -0.22 4.37 23.32
N ASN A 222 0.92 4.57 22.66
CA ASN A 222 1.36 3.71 21.58
C ASN A 222 1.92 2.38 22.14
N ILE A 223 1.31 1.26 21.72
CA ILE A 223 1.64 -0.10 22.19
C ILE A 223 2.19 -0.92 21.00
N SER A 224 2.98 -0.32 20.15
CA SER A 224 3.57 -1.00 19.00
C SER A 224 4.84 -1.77 19.33
N HIS A 225 5.53 -1.34 20.37
CA HIS A 225 6.79 -1.93 20.83
C HIS A 225 6.75 -2.25 22.32
N SER A 226 7.73 -3.06 22.77
CA SER A 226 7.86 -3.41 24.20
C SER A 226 6.54 -3.92 24.79
N ILE A 227 5.84 -4.80 24.08
CA ILE A 227 4.51 -5.32 24.47
C ILE A 227 4.57 -6.15 25.77
N HIS A 228 5.73 -6.67 26.13
CA HIS A 228 5.97 -7.32 27.42
C HIS A 228 5.75 -6.39 28.62
N LEU A 229 5.72 -5.07 28.38
CA LEU A 229 5.42 -4.04 29.38
C LEU A 229 3.95 -3.59 29.39
N SER A 230 3.05 -4.29 28.67
CA SER A 230 1.62 -3.93 28.57
C SER A 230 0.96 -3.68 29.93
N ASP A 231 1.27 -4.48 30.96
CA ASP A 231 0.81 -4.27 32.34
C ASP A 231 1.21 -2.90 32.92
N ALA A 232 2.41 -2.42 32.60
CA ALA A 232 2.87 -1.10 33.04
C ALA A 232 2.07 0.03 32.37
N TYR A 233 1.71 -0.16 31.12
CA TYR A 233 0.87 0.79 30.37
C TYR A 233 -0.53 0.87 30.98
N PHE A 234 -1.16 -0.27 31.24
CA PHE A 234 -2.51 -0.32 31.86
C PHE A 234 -2.51 0.23 33.28
N LYS A 235 -1.49 -0.07 34.07
CA LYS A 235 -1.30 0.49 35.45
C LYS A 235 -1.10 2.00 35.42
N ALA A 236 -0.58 2.57 34.35
CA ALA A 236 -0.48 4.03 34.21
C ALA A 236 -1.84 4.72 34.11
N GLY A 237 -2.89 4.00 33.66
CA GLY A 237 -4.23 4.50 33.55
C GLY A 237 -4.56 5.14 32.19
N ILE A 238 -3.89 4.70 31.13
CA ILE A 238 -4.20 5.12 29.75
C ILE A 238 -5.66 4.79 29.38
N GLN A 239 -6.27 5.63 28.56
CA GLN A 239 -7.68 5.43 28.17
C GLN A 239 -7.80 4.74 26.80
N GLY A 240 -6.69 4.55 26.08
CA GLY A 240 -6.63 3.81 24.83
C GLY A 240 -5.23 3.34 24.50
N GLY A 241 -5.15 2.31 23.67
CA GLY A 241 -3.92 1.81 23.06
C GLY A 241 -3.95 2.01 21.54
N THR A 242 -2.80 2.33 20.98
CA THR A 242 -2.65 2.49 19.53
C THR A 242 -1.68 1.46 18.97
N PHE A 243 -1.99 0.96 17.79
CA PHE A 243 -1.33 -0.18 17.15
C PHE A 243 -0.99 0.12 15.71
N GLN A 244 -0.08 -0.64 15.12
CA GLN A 244 0.28 -0.54 13.71
C GLN A 244 0.23 -1.91 13.01
N TRP A 245 0.22 -1.90 11.67
CA TRP A 245 0.34 -3.10 10.89
C TRP A 245 0.95 -2.87 9.50
N TYR A 246 2.09 -3.47 9.30
CA TYR A 246 2.73 -3.63 8.00
C TYR A 246 2.87 -5.14 7.72
N PRO A 247 1.83 -5.77 7.15
CA PRO A 247 1.78 -7.23 6.98
C PRO A 247 2.82 -7.76 5.99
N THR A 248 3.43 -6.88 5.21
CA THR A 248 4.47 -7.14 4.22
C THR A 248 5.84 -6.59 4.62
N GLY A 249 6.03 -6.24 5.90
CA GLY A 249 7.24 -5.57 6.39
C GLY A 249 7.29 -4.09 6.02
N LEU A 250 8.45 -3.47 6.21
CA LEU A 250 8.64 -2.01 6.04
C LEU A 250 9.37 -1.62 4.75
N GLY A 251 9.81 -2.58 3.94
CA GLY A 251 10.46 -2.25 2.68
C GLY A 251 11.26 -3.39 2.07
N ALA A 252 10.72 -3.99 1.02
CA ALA A 252 11.42 -4.93 0.15
C ALA A 252 12.23 -4.20 -0.93
N ARG A 253 11.88 -2.93 -1.20
CA ARG A 253 12.49 -2.08 -2.23
C ARG A 253 12.25 -2.56 -3.66
N HIS A 254 11.20 -3.28 -3.87
CA HIS A 254 10.65 -3.70 -5.15
C HIS A 254 9.20 -4.13 -4.95
N GLU A 255 8.39 -4.10 -6.00
CA GLU A 255 7.02 -4.58 -5.91
C GLU A 255 6.96 -6.05 -5.50
N LEU A 256 6.17 -6.35 -4.48
CA LEU A 256 5.97 -7.71 -3.99
C LEU A 256 4.93 -8.45 -4.85
N GLY A 257 5.35 -9.59 -5.40
CA GLY A 257 4.48 -10.48 -6.15
C GLY A 257 3.82 -11.57 -5.31
N GLY A 258 2.81 -12.18 -5.88
CA GLY A 258 2.08 -13.29 -5.29
C GLY A 258 0.87 -12.88 -4.46
N ASN A 259 0.06 -13.87 -4.10
CA ASN A 259 -1.13 -13.66 -3.30
C ASN A 259 -0.77 -13.40 -1.84
N LEU A 260 -1.04 -12.17 -1.37
CA LEU A 260 -0.74 -11.72 -0.01
C LEU A 260 -1.98 -11.68 0.91
N LEU A 261 -3.15 -12.18 0.46
CA LEU A 261 -4.34 -12.27 1.33
C LEU A 261 -4.12 -13.15 2.58
N PRO A 262 -3.35 -14.24 2.52
CA PRO A 262 -2.97 -14.98 3.72
C PRO A 262 -2.21 -14.15 4.75
N ASN A 263 -1.42 -13.15 4.30
CA ASN A 263 -0.67 -12.25 5.19
C ASN A 263 -1.59 -11.34 6.02
N VAL A 264 -2.83 -11.13 5.58
CA VAL A 264 -3.81 -10.23 6.21
C VAL A 264 -5.05 -10.96 6.72
N ASP A 265 -4.95 -12.29 6.90
CA ASP A 265 -6.05 -13.11 7.37
C ASP A 265 -6.55 -12.68 8.75
N ARG A 266 -5.62 -12.39 9.68
CA ARG A 266 -5.95 -11.98 11.05
C ARG A 266 -4.97 -10.96 11.62
N TYR A 267 -5.51 -10.06 12.44
CA TYR A 267 -4.73 -9.19 13.32
C TYR A 267 -4.86 -9.68 14.75
N VAL A 268 -3.78 -10.16 15.38
CA VAL A 268 -3.83 -10.78 16.69
C VAL A 268 -3.03 -9.98 17.70
N ILE A 269 -3.67 -9.58 18.81
CA ILE A 269 -3.03 -8.91 19.93
C ILE A 269 -2.76 -9.96 21.01
N PRO A 270 -1.49 -10.22 21.41
CA PRO A 270 -1.14 -11.28 22.37
C PRO A 270 -1.83 -11.15 23.72
N PHE A 271 -2.06 -9.93 24.20
CA PHE A 271 -2.77 -9.62 25.45
C PHE A 271 -4.25 -9.24 25.21
N GLY A 272 -4.85 -9.61 24.09
CA GLY A 272 -6.24 -9.29 23.74
C GLY A 272 -7.29 -9.77 24.76
N ASN A 273 -6.95 -10.78 25.57
CA ASN A 273 -7.82 -11.32 26.60
C ASN A 273 -7.67 -10.64 27.98
N ASP A 274 -6.69 -9.74 28.14
CA ASP A 274 -6.50 -9.01 29.40
C ASP A 274 -7.73 -8.15 29.74
N PRO A 275 -8.29 -8.27 30.96
CA PRO A 275 -9.43 -7.47 31.41
C PRO A 275 -9.18 -5.95 31.40
N ALA A 276 -7.94 -5.50 31.62
CA ALA A 276 -7.57 -4.09 31.56
C ALA A 276 -7.56 -3.60 30.11
N PHE A 277 -7.00 -4.39 29.19
CA PHE A 277 -7.01 -4.10 27.78
C PHE A 277 -8.42 -4.01 27.18
N LYS A 278 -9.34 -4.87 27.62
CA LYS A 278 -10.73 -4.85 27.14
C LYS A 278 -11.48 -3.55 27.49
N LYS A 279 -11.01 -2.79 28.47
CA LYS A 279 -11.64 -1.56 28.95
C LYS A 279 -11.11 -0.27 28.32
N ILE A 280 -10.07 -0.35 27.49
CA ILE A 280 -9.47 0.82 26.82
C ILE A 280 -9.87 0.88 25.35
N GLY A 281 -9.88 2.09 24.77
CA GLY A 281 -10.08 2.29 23.33
C GLY A 281 -8.97 1.67 22.49
N LYS A 282 -9.26 1.31 21.26
CA LYS A 282 -8.31 0.66 20.34
C LYS A 282 -8.32 1.36 18.99
N LEU A 283 -7.14 1.75 18.55
CA LEU A 283 -6.92 2.52 17.32
C LEU A 283 -5.71 1.98 16.57
N VAL A 284 -5.81 1.89 15.26
CA VAL A 284 -4.66 1.67 14.38
C VAL A 284 -4.12 3.04 13.96
N TYR A 285 -2.95 3.42 14.47
CA TYR A 285 -2.36 4.73 14.18
C TYR A 285 -1.61 4.76 12.85
N GLU A 286 -1.06 3.64 12.42
CA GLU A 286 -0.36 3.47 11.16
C GLU A 286 -0.60 2.07 10.59
N PHE A 287 -0.82 1.98 9.29
CA PHE A 287 -0.82 0.72 8.57
C PHE A 287 -0.60 0.94 7.08
N ASP A 288 0.05 -0.01 6.44
CA ASP A 288 0.09 -0.16 4.99
C ASP A 288 0.51 -1.57 4.59
N ALA A 289 0.12 -2.00 3.40
CA ALA A 289 0.73 -3.12 2.71
C ALA A 289 1.93 -2.60 1.90
N ALA A 290 3.05 -2.34 2.60
CA ALA A 290 4.24 -1.77 1.97
C ALA A 290 4.74 -2.61 0.79
N ASP A 291 5.25 -1.94 -0.24
CA ASP A 291 5.73 -2.53 -1.50
C ASP A 291 4.66 -3.32 -2.29
N VAL A 292 3.37 -3.08 -2.04
CA VAL A 292 2.27 -3.70 -2.79
C VAL A 292 1.61 -2.67 -3.71
N GLY A 293 1.78 -2.84 -5.02
CA GLY A 293 1.17 -1.99 -6.05
C GLY A 293 -0.32 -2.29 -6.29
N ARG A 294 -0.78 -3.45 -5.88
CA ARG A 294 -2.11 -3.98 -6.15
C ARG A 294 -3.15 -3.53 -5.12
N SER A 295 -4.40 -3.46 -5.56
CA SER A 295 -5.48 -2.81 -4.83
C SER A 295 -6.33 -3.72 -3.93
N TYR A 296 -6.24 -5.04 -4.08
CA TYR A 296 -7.15 -6.00 -3.42
C TYR A 296 -7.00 -6.07 -1.89
N ILE A 297 -5.89 -5.62 -1.30
CA ILE A 297 -5.48 -6.01 0.06
C ILE A 297 -6.10 -5.15 1.19
N TYR A 298 -6.34 -3.85 0.97
CA TYR A 298 -6.71 -2.91 2.04
C TYR A 298 -8.07 -3.19 2.69
N PRO A 299 -9.16 -3.56 1.96
CA PRO A 299 -10.40 -3.93 2.62
C PRO A 299 -10.30 -5.20 3.44
N ALA A 300 -9.42 -6.16 3.05
CA ALA A 300 -9.14 -7.33 3.86
C ALA A 300 -8.39 -6.98 5.16
N MET A 301 -7.44 -6.02 5.12
CA MET A 301 -6.81 -5.48 6.32
C MET A 301 -7.84 -4.81 7.23
N ALA A 302 -8.72 -3.97 6.67
CA ALA A 302 -9.78 -3.29 7.41
C ALA A 302 -10.74 -4.30 8.10
N ARG A 303 -11.11 -5.40 7.41
CA ARG A 303 -11.87 -6.51 7.98
C ARG A 303 -11.15 -7.10 9.21
N SER A 304 -9.86 -7.43 9.06
CA SER A 304 -9.07 -8.03 10.14
C SER A 304 -8.92 -7.10 11.34
N PHE A 305 -8.80 -5.78 11.11
CA PHE A 305 -8.82 -4.79 12.18
C PHE A 305 -10.16 -4.74 12.91
N ARG A 306 -11.28 -4.73 12.17
CA ARG A 306 -12.62 -4.72 12.81
C ARG A 306 -12.87 -6.01 13.61
N GLU A 307 -12.44 -7.16 13.11
CA GLU A 307 -12.50 -8.44 13.83
C GLU A 307 -11.69 -8.41 15.11
N ALA A 308 -10.50 -7.79 15.12
CA ALA A 308 -9.67 -7.60 16.31
C ALA A 308 -10.20 -6.54 17.30
N GLY A 309 -11.30 -5.84 16.95
CA GLY A 309 -11.91 -4.82 17.80
C GLY A 309 -11.27 -3.44 17.66
N MET A 310 -10.52 -3.17 16.59
CA MET A 310 -10.02 -1.84 16.29
C MET A 310 -11.18 -0.95 15.83
N GLN A 311 -11.33 0.20 16.48
CA GLN A 311 -12.46 1.08 16.29
C GLN A 311 -12.27 2.05 15.13
N ILE A 312 -11.09 2.62 15.01
CA ILE A 312 -10.68 3.58 13.98
C ILE A 312 -9.28 3.22 13.45
N ALA A 313 -8.95 3.66 12.24
CA ALA A 313 -7.63 3.46 11.65
C ALA A 313 -7.21 4.61 10.74
N THR A 314 -5.89 4.84 10.65
CA THR A 314 -5.27 5.78 9.71
C THR A 314 -4.16 5.11 8.91
N HIS A 315 -4.24 5.20 7.59
CA HIS A 315 -3.23 4.71 6.67
C HIS A 315 -1.93 5.54 6.78
N PHE A 316 -0.79 4.92 6.68
CA PHE A 316 0.52 5.57 6.63
C PHE A 316 1.22 5.25 5.32
N SER A 317 1.37 6.24 4.44
CA SER A 317 0.93 7.63 4.49
C SER A 317 0.45 8.08 3.11
N TYR A 318 -0.24 9.20 3.04
CA TYR A 318 -0.61 9.80 1.76
C TYR A 318 0.56 10.62 1.21
N ASP A 319 1.02 10.27 0.01
CA ASP A 319 2.07 11.02 -0.68
C ASP A 319 1.53 12.38 -1.13
N PRO A 320 2.19 13.49 -0.77
CA PRO A 320 1.81 14.80 -1.27
C PRO A 320 1.83 14.85 -2.79
N THR A 321 0.76 15.34 -3.41
CA THR A 321 0.59 15.33 -4.87
C THR A 321 1.76 15.97 -5.61
N TYR A 322 2.36 17.03 -5.06
CA TYR A 322 3.49 17.74 -5.69
C TYR A 322 4.81 16.96 -5.71
N MET A 323 4.91 15.83 -5.02
CA MET A 323 6.12 14.99 -5.01
C MET A 323 5.84 13.52 -5.33
N ALA A 324 4.59 13.15 -5.53
CA ALA A 324 4.21 11.77 -5.83
C ALA A 324 4.76 11.27 -7.18
N ASP A 325 5.05 12.16 -8.13
CA ASP A 325 5.71 11.82 -9.40
C ASP A 325 7.09 11.17 -9.23
N VAL A 326 7.80 11.47 -8.14
CA VAL A 326 9.13 10.92 -7.81
C VAL A 326 9.14 10.01 -6.58
N ASN A 327 8.05 9.95 -5.83
CA ASN A 327 7.84 9.10 -4.64
C ASN A 327 9.05 9.06 -3.69
N THR A 328 9.45 10.20 -3.14
CA THR A 328 10.71 10.31 -2.39
C THR A 328 10.59 10.30 -0.88
N GLU A 329 9.38 10.37 -0.30
CA GLU A 329 9.23 10.41 1.16
C GLU A 329 9.27 8.99 1.76
N TYR A 330 8.18 8.28 1.65
CA TYR A 330 8.05 6.89 2.12
C TYR A 330 7.78 5.99 0.92
N ASN A 331 8.76 5.83 0.06
CA ASN A 331 8.60 5.20 -1.25
C ASN A 331 7.94 3.81 -1.23
N THR A 332 8.07 3.07 -0.14
CA THR A 332 7.44 1.75 0.01
C THR A 332 5.92 1.81 0.25
N HIS A 333 5.37 3.00 0.52
CA HIS A 333 3.95 3.19 0.84
C HIS A 333 3.11 3.73 -0.31
N TYR A 334 3.68 4.23 -1.34
CA TYR A 334 3.11 4.92 -2.51
C TYR A 334 1.57 4.97 -2.60
N MET A 335 0.99 6.05 -2.11
CA MET A 335 -0.46 6.25 -2.02
C MET A 335 -0.83 7.70 -2.36
N ASN A 336 -1.52 7.90 -3.48
CA ASN A 336 -2.04 9.20 -3.89
C ASN A 336 -3.21 8.98 -4.87
N LEU A 337 -4.28 9.79 -4.79
CA LEU A 337 -5.45 9.63 -5.66
C LEU A 337 -5.11 9.83 -7.14
N ALA A 338 -4.24 10.79 -7.45
CA ALA A 338 -3.89 11.11 -8.83
C ALA A 338 -2.84 10.14 -9.41
N PHE A 339 -1.91 9.60 -8.60
CA PHE A 339 -0.79 8.79 -9.08
C PHE A 339 -0.94 7.28 -8.83
N ALA A 340 -1.78 6.89 -7.88
CA ALA A 340 -2.07 5.49 -7.55
C ALA A 340 -3.59 5.28 -7.38
N PRO A 341 -4.43 5.57 -8.40
CA PRO A 341 -5.87 5.69 -8.27
C PRO A 341 -6.55 4.41 -7.78
N SER A 342 -6.14 3.23 -8.24
CA SER A 342 -6.73 1.95 -7.81
C SER A 342 -6.46 1.67 -6.32
N LYS A 343 -5.23 1.94 -5.84
CA LYS A 343 -4.87 1.83 -4.41
C LYS A 343 -5.66 2.83 -3.57
N ALA A 344 -5.77 4.07 -4.02
CA ALA A 344 -6.52 5.11 -3.32
C ALA A 344 -8.02 4.74 -3.20
N LEU A 345 -8.62 4.22 -4.26
CA LEU A 345 -10.01 3.72 -4.20
C LEU A 345 -10.16 2.49 -3.29
N SER A 346 -9.14 1.65 -3.17
CA SER A 346 -9.15 0.54 -2.21
C SER A 346 -9.21 1.05 -0.76
N LEU A 347 -8.52 2.14 -0.44
CA LEU A 347 -8.65 2.81 0.87
C LEU A 347 -10.03 3.46 1.06
N LYS A 348 -10.65 4.01 -0.02
CA LYS A 348 -12.06 4.45 0.04
C LYS A 348 -12.98 3.31 0.44
N ILE A 349 -12.77 2.12 -0.11
CA ILE A 349 -13.54 0.91 0.25
C ILE A 349 -13.22 0.47 1.68
N ALA A 350 -11.95 0.51 2.11
CA ALA A 350 -11.55 0.22 3.49
C ALA A 350 -12.18 1.19 4.51
N SER A 351 -12.34 2.47 4.14
CA SER A 351 -13.11 3.44 4.94
C SER A 351 -14.55 2.97 5.18
N GLU A 352 -15.22 2.51 4.13
CA GLU A 352 -16.58 1.96 4.24
C GLU A 352 -16.63 0.69 5.12
N VAL A 353 -15.60 -0.14 5.13
CA VAL A 353 -15.51 -1.29 6.04
C VAL A 353 -15.55 -0.82 7.50
N PHE A 354 -14.78 0.23 7.87
CA PHE A 354 -14.79 0.77 9.22
C PHE A 354 -16.13 1.39 9.62
N HIS A 355 -16.87 1.98 8.67
CA HIS A 355 -18.18 2.56 8.92
C HIS A 355 -19.31 1.53 9.01
N GLN A 356 -19.20 0.38 8.29
CA GLN A 356 -20.31 -0.57 8.16
C GLN A 356 -20.12 -1.84 8.97
N VAL A 357 -18.90 -2.38 9.08
CA VAL A 357 -18.63 -3.64 9.78
C VAL A 357 -18.53 -3.41 11.29
N PRO A 358 -19.36 -4.06 12.13
CA PRO A 358 -19.23 -3.95 13.59
C PRO A 358 -17.90 -4.52 14.08
N MET A 359 -17.35 -3.97 15.17
CA MET A 359 -16.18 -4.55 15.83
C MET A 359 -16.48 -6.00 16.28
N TYR A 360 -15.44 -6.82 16.28
CA TYR A 360 -15.49 -8.24 16.69
C TYR A 360 -16.37 -9.14 15.82
N THR A 361 -16.72 -8.69 14.61
CA THR A 361 -17.44 -9.53 13.64
C THR A 361 -16.43 -10.38 12.88
N SER A 362 -16.51 -11.70 12.99
CA SER A 362 -15.69 -12.64 12.23
C SER A 362 -16.39 -13.07 10.94
N PHE A 363 -15.62 -13.20 9.89
CA PHE A 363 -16.05 -13.73 8.59
C PHE A 363 -15.32 -15.05 8.23
N GLY A 364 -14.76 -15.72 9.23
CA GLY A 364 -13.97 -16.94 9.05
C GLY A 364 -12.51 -16.65 8.71
N THR A 365 -11.88 -17.62 8.07
CA THR A 365 -10.46 -17.57 7.68
C THR A 365 -10.34 -17.58 6.16
N TYR A 366 -9.20 -17.13 5.64
CA TYR A 366 -8.90 -17.20 4.22
C TYR A 366 -8.96 -18.68 3.73
N PRO A 367 -9.58 -18.98 2.56
CA PRO A 367 -10.09 -18.05 1.56
C PRO A 367 -11.56 -17.62 1.75
N ASP A 368 -12.29 -18.17 2.70
CA ASP A 368 -13.74 -17.94 2.86
C ASP A 368 -14.08 -16.47 3.15
N ASN A 369 -13.17 -15.78 3.81
CA ASN A 369 -13.32 -14.37 4.22
C ASN A 369 -12.95 -13.33 3.15
N THR A 370 -12.86 -13.72 1.88
CA THR A 370 -12.66 -12.81 0.74
C THR A 370 -13.94 -12.08 0.33
N THR A 371 -15.11 -12.56 0.79
CA THR A 371 -16.40 -11.88 0.69
C THR A 371 -16.98 -11.68 2.08
N PHE A 372 -17.27 -10.44 2.46
CA PHE A 372 -17.71 -10.09 3.80
C PHE A 372 -18.68 -8.90 3.78
N GLY A 373 -19.95 -9.15 4.11
CA GLY A 373 -21.00 -8.13 4.00
C GLY A 373 -21.14 -7.61 2.57
N ASN A 374 -21.04 -6.31 2.40
CA ASN A 374 -21.10 -5.62 1.10
C ASN A 374 -19.77 -5.61 0.33
N PHE A 375 -18.75 -6.27 0.84
CA PHE A 375 -17.38 -6.15 0.36
C PHE A 375 -16.87 -7.46 -0.23
N LYS A 376 -16.03 -7.34 -1.27
CA LYS A 376 -15.34 -8.47 -1.90
C LYS A 376 -13.93 -8.06 -2.30
N VAL A 377 -12.97 -8.97 -2.13
CA VAL A 377 -11.59 -8.82 -2.61
C VAL A 377 -11.19 -10.02 -3.46
N SER A 378 -10.39 -9.80 -4.49
CA SER A 378 -9.88 -10.85 -5.38
C SER A 378 -8.44 -10.54 -5.78
N TYR A 379 -7.52 -11.44 -5.41
CA TYR A 379 -6.13 -11.36 -5.87
C TYR A 379 -6.02 -11.54 -7.38
N GLU A 380 -6.69 -12.55 -7.94
CA GLU A 380 -6.60 -12.87 -9.37
C GLU A 380 -7.04 -11.70 -10.25
N GLN A 381 -8.10 -10.99 -9.85
CA GLN A 381 -8.64 -9.85 -10.58
C GLN A 381 -7.98 -8.53 -10.18
N ASP A 382 -7.10 -8.51 -9.19
CA ASP A 382 -6.63 -7.29 -8.52
C ASP A 382 -7.78 -6.34 -8.19
N LEU A 383 -8.78 -6.86 -7.50
CA LEU A 383 -10.05 -6.19 -7.31
C LEU A 383 -10.42 -6.08 -5.84
N ALA A 384 -10.81 -4.89 -5.44
CA ALA A 384 -11.61 -4.63 -4.26
C ALA A 384 -12.95 -4.02 -4.70
N GLU A 385 -14.05 -4.52 -4.15
CA GLU A 385 -15.41 -4.04 -4.45
C GLU A 385 -16.21 -3.76 -3.19
N MET A 386 -17.05 -2.76 -3.29
CA MET A 386 -18.15 -2.53 -2.36
C MET A 386 -19.44 -2.33 -3.14
N ILE A 387 -20.48 -3.12 -2.83
CA ILE A 387 -21.80 -3.07 -3.48
C ILE A 387 -22.87 -2.96 -2.41
N SER A 388 -23.57 -1.82 -2.40
CA SER A 388 -24.75 -1.62 -1.57
C SER A 388 -25.92 -1.08 -2.42
N ASP A 389 -27.06 -0.85 -1.83
CA ASP A 389 -28.23 -0.29 -2.54
C ASP A 389 -27.94 1.10 -3.15
N LYS A 390 -27.05 1.90 -2.51
CA LYS A 390 -26.79 3.28 -2.87
C LYS A 390 -25.39 3.53 -3.42
N LYS A 391 -24.43 2.63 -3.18
CA LYS A 391 -23.02 2.85 -3.51
C LYS A 391 -22.48 1.65 -4.30
N PHE A 392 -21.64 1.94 -5.30
CA PHE A 392 -20.91 0.94 -6.08
C PHE A 392 -19.48 1.41 -6.31
N PHE A 393 -18.53 0.82 -5.57
CA PHE A 393 -17.10 1.16 -5.63
C PHE A 393 -16.29 -0.04 -6.10
N TYR A 394 -15.28 0.20 -6.93
CA TYR A 394 -14.40 -0.85 -7.46
C TYR A 394 -13.06 -0.30 -7.90
N THR A 395 -12.03 -1.12 -7.79
CA THR A 395 -10.64 -0.75 -8.01
C THR A 395 -10.05 -1.32 -9.29
N ASN A 396 -10.80 -2.13 -10.03
CA ASN A 396 -10.42 -2.70 -11.32
C ASN A 396 -11.69 -3.10 -12.11
N HIS A 397 -11.49 -3.70 -13.28
CA HIS A 397 -12.59 -4.22 -14.10
C HIS A 397 -13.43 -5.23 -13.32
N THR A 398 -14.73 -5.05 -13.38
CA THR A 398 -15.68 -5.95 -12.73
C THR A 398 -16.90 -6.24 -13.60
N ALA A 399 -17.39 -7.48 -13.50
CA ALA A 399 -18.67 -7.90 -14.07
C ALA A 399 -19.81 -7.87 -13.05
N SER A 400 -19.53 -7.46 -11.80
CA SER A 400 -20.52 -7.36 -10.74
C SER A 400 -21.61 -6.35 -11.08
N LYS A 401 -22.84 -6.64 -10.64
CA LYS A 401 -24.00 -5.77 -10.87
C LYS A 401 -24.42 -5.12 -9.55
N PRO A 402 -24.73 -3.80 -9.55
CA PRO A 402 -25.38 -3.16 -8.42
C PRO A 402 -26.68 -3.86 -8.03
N VAL A 403 -26.96 -3.92 -6.71
CA VAL A 403 -28.20 -4.53 -6.20
C VAL A 403 -29.43 -3.77 -6.67
N ALA A 404 -29.38 -2.43 -6.58
CA ALA A 404 -30.49 -1.55 -6.96
C ALA A 404 -29.99 -0.39 -7.87
N PRO A 405 -29.77 -0.65 -9.18
CA PRO A 405 -29.17 0.36 -10.08
C PRO A 405 -29.88 1.72 -10.09
N ALA A 406 -31.21 1.73 -9.96
CA ALA A 406 -32.01 2.98 -9.92
C ALA A 406 -31.86 3.76 -8.58
N ALA A 407 -31.43 3.10 -7.52
CA ALA A 407 -31.26 3.69 -6.20
C ALA A 407 -29.83 4.20 -5.95
N LEU A 408 -28.88 3.95 -6.87
CA LEU A 408 -27.52 4.40 -6.72
C LEU A 408 -27.43 5.91 -6.52
N GLU A 409 -26.58 6.32 -5.58
CA GLU A 409 -26.29 7.71 -5.23
C GLU A 409 -24.81 8.04 -5.42
N GLU A 410 -23.92 7.03 -5.38
CA GLU A 410 -22.48 7.22 -5.50
C GLU A 410 -21.82 6.05 -6.21
N ILE A 411 -20.97 6.35 -7.20
CA ILE A 411 -20.08 5.39 -7.86
C ILE A 411 -18.67 5.96 -7.80
N ALA A 412 -17.70 5.13 -7.45
CA ALA A 412 -16.28 5.45 -7.57
C ALA A 412 -15.57 4.26 -8.20
N GLY A 413 -14.83 4.50 -9.27
CA GLY A 413 -14.24 3.41 -10.04
C GLY A 413 -12.92 3.73 -10.69
N TRP A 414 -12.17 2.67 -10.90
CA TRP A 414 -11.06 2.60 -11.83
C TRP A 414 -11.29 1.40 -12.76
N GLY A 415 -11.16 1.60 -14.07
CA GLY A 415 -11.49 0.55 -15.05
C GLY A 415 -12.98 0.47 -15.39
N ASN A 416 -13.45 -0.70 -15.83
CA ASN A 416 -14.80 -0.91 -16.37
C ASN A 416 -15.70 -1.70 -15.39
N SER A 417 -16.97 -1.36 -15.38
CA SER A 417 -18.01 -2.13 -14.69
C SER A 417 -19.21 -2.38 -15.60
N THR A 418 -20.28 -2.95 -15.03
CA THR A 418 -21.56 -3.10 -15.72
C THR A 418 -22.30 -1.75 -15.88
N VAL A 419 -21.89 -0.70 -15.15
CA VAL A 419 -22.54 0.61 -15.17
C VAL A 419 -21.71 1.65 -15.94
N VAL A 420 -20.38 1.62 -15.81
CA VAL A 420 -19.49 2.57 -16.45
C VAL A 420 -18.46 1.82 -17.30
N LYS A 421 -18.31 2.25 -18.56
CA LYS A 421 -17.19 1.85 -19.42
C LYS A 421 -16.30 3.07 -19.61
N TYR A 422 -15.01 2.94 -19.34
CA TYR A 422 -14.04 4.02 -19.46
C TYR A 422 -12.67 3.43 -19.81
N GLU A 423 -12.02 4.01 -20.83
CA GLU A 423 -10.73 3.51 -21.34
C GLU A 423 -9.52 4.15 -20.66
N GLY A 424 -9.69 5.29 -20.00
CA GLY A 424 -8.59 5.97 -19.29
C GLY A 424 -8.14 5.25 -18.03
N THR A 425 -7.00 5.66 -17.52
CA THR A 425 -6.35 5.10 -16.32
C THR A 425 -6.44 6.01 -15.09
N GLY A 426 -7.20 7.09 -15.15
CA GLY A 426 -7.58 7.91 -13.99
C GLY A 426 -8.79 7.36 -13.26
N ALA A 427 -8.89 7.66 -11.96
CA ALA A 427 -10.12 7.38 -11.20
C ALA A 427 -11.28 8.25 -11.68
N TYR A 428 -12.50 7.78 -11.51
CA TYR A 428 -13.69 8.59 -11.74
C TYR A 428 -14.70 8.42 -10.63
N PHE A 429 -15.54 9.46 -10.46
CA PHE A 429 -16.59 9.53 -9.45
C PHE A 429 -17.87 10.03 -10.07
N LEU A 430 -18.97 9.36 -9.74
CA LEU A 430 -20.32 9.79 -10.07
C LEU A 430 -21.11 9.95 -8.78
N ASP A 431 -21.59 11.16 -8.54
CA ASP A 431 -22.38 11.52 -7.37
C ASP A 431 -23.74 12.07 -7.79
N ARG A 432 -24.82 11.51 -7.29
CA ARG A 432 -26.18 12.01 -7.57
C ARG A 432 -26.43 13.32 -6.82
N ILE A 433 -26.67 14.37 -7.59
CA ILE A 433 -27.02 15.68 -7.04
C ILE A 433 -28.51 15.71 -6.66
N GLN A 434 -29.34 15.17 -7.55
CA GLN A 434 -30.78 14.93 -7.39
C GLN A 434 -31.24 13.90 -8.45
N PRO A 435 -32.48 13.41 -8.41
CA PRO A 435 -32.97 12.50 -9.45
C PRO A 435 -32.76 13.07 -10.86
N GLY A 436 -32.07 12.28 -11.72
CA GLY A 436 -31.76 12.64 -13.10
C GLY A 436 -30.61 13.67 -13.27
N VAL A 437 -29.92 14.06 -12.18
CA VAL A 437 -28.78 14.99 -12.23
C VAL A 437 -27.60 14.43 -11.45
N TRP A 438 -26.45 14.29 -12.12
CA TRP A 438 -25.25 13.68 -11.57
C TRP A 438 -24.03 14.60 -11.72
N ARG A 439 -23.14 14.59 -10.74
CA ARG A 439 -21.79 15.13 -10.86
C ARG A 439 -20.86 14.00 -11.32
N LEU A 440 -20.22 14.17 -12.46
CA LEU A 440 -19.14 13.32 -12.93
C LEU A 440 -17.82 14.04 -12.70
N GLU A 441 -16.87 13.35 -12.09
CA GLU A 441 -15.49 13.79 -11.96
C GLU A 441 -14.60 12.73 -12.58
N VAL A 442 -13.65 13.15 -13.43
CA VAL A 442 -12.68 12.26 -14.08
C VAL A 442 -11.29 12.79 -13.79
N MET A 443 -10.49 12.00 -13.10
CA MET A 443 -9.08 12.29 -12.83
C MET A 443 -8.25 12.07 -14.10
N PRO A 444 -7.11 12.79 -14.28
CA PRO A 444 -6.19 12.50 -15.36
C PRO A 444 -5.59 11.10 -15.24
N ASP A 445 -5.11 10.60 -16.36
CA ASP A 445 -4.46 9.29 -16.41
C ASP A 445 -3.16 9.30 -15.64
N ALA A 446 -2.94 8.27 -14.84
CA ALA A 446 -1.69 7.99 -14.16
C ALA A 446 -1.04 6.73 -14.75
N ILE A 447 0.21 6.84 -15.14
CA ILE A 447 0.96 5.73 -15.70
C ILE A 447 2.30 5.60 -14.96
N TRP A 448 2.50 4.46 -14.30
CA TRP A 448 3.77 4.14 -13.69
C TRP A 448 4.77 3.78 -14.78
N ILE A 449 5.87 4.50 -14.83
CA ILE A 449 6.94 4.30 -15.81
C ILE A 449 8.16 3.58 -15.23
N GLU A 450 8.20 3.48 -13.92
CA GLU A 450 9.18 2.73 -13.13
C GLU A 450 8.44 2.02 -11.99
N ASP A 451 9.06 1.04 -11.34
CA ASP A 451 8.56 0.48 -10.09
C ASP A 451 8.70 1.54 -8.98
N PRO A 452 7.58 2.06 -8.43
CA PRO A 452 7.62 3.14 -7.45
C PRO A 452 8.21 2.74 -6.10
N PHE A 453 8.35 1.45 -5.83
CA PHE A 453 8.87 0.91 -4.58
C PHE A 453 10.39 0.76 -4.58
N THR A 454 11.03 0.87 -5.74
CA THR A 454 12.49 0.87 -5.85
C THR A 454 13.09 2.14 -5.23
N ARG A 455 14.43 2.17 -5.11
CA ARG A 455 15.11 3.37 -4.63
C ARG A 455 14.75 4.58 -5.48
N SER A 456 14.14 5.57 -4.85
CA SER A 456 13.71 6.82 -5.46
C SER A 456 14.76 7.92 -5.31
N ALA A 457 14.66 8.93 -6.18
CA ALA A 457 15.48 10.13 -6.12
C ALA A 457 14.71 11.31 -6.77
N PRO A 458 14.95 12.56 -6.38
CA PRO A 458 14.24 13.72 -6.94
C PRO A 458 14.33 13.85 -8.47
N ALA A 459 15.36 13.27 -9.09
CA ALA A 459 15.56 13.27 -10.54
C ALA A 459 14.94 12.06 -11.27
N LYS A 460 14.41 11.04 -10.52
CA LYS A 460 13.87 9.81 -11.10
C LYS A 460 12.34 9.83 -11.04
N LYS A 461 11.70 10.07 -12.16
CA LYS A 461 10.24 9.97 -12.25
C LYS A 461 9.78 8.52 -12.12
N MET A 462 8.80 8.27 -11.26
CA MET A 462 8.15 6.97 -11.07
C MET A 462 6.86 6.88 -11.87
N ALA A 463 6.15 8.00 -12.00
CA ALA A 463 4.88 8.05 -12.73
C ALA A 463 4.75 9.34 -13.54
N VAL A 464 3.95 9.29 -14.59
CA VAL A 464 3.56 10.44 -15.39
C VAL A 464 2.06 10.62 -15.42
N ILE A 465 1.63 11.87 -15.56
CA ILE A 465 0.23 12.26 -15.70
C ILE A 465 -0.04 12.65 -17.15
N ASN A 466 -1.16 12.16 -17.71
CA ASN A 466 -1.61 12.53 -19.03
C ASN A 466 -3.08 12.98 -19.01
N TRP A 467 -3.35 14.10 -19.68
CA TRP A 467 -4.71 14.66 -19.82
C TRP A 467 -5.27 14.29 -21.20
N ARG A 468 -5.60 13.02 -21.37
CA ARG A 468 -6.11 12.51 -22.62
C ARG A 468 -7.61 12.39 -22.60
N GLU A 469 -8.23 12.64 -23.75
CA GLU A 469 -9.63 12.37 -23.98
C GLU A 469 -9.86 10.89 -24.27
N TRP A 470 -10.87 10.29 -23.61
CA TRP A 470 -11.22 8.90 -23.75
C TRP A 470 -12.71 8.69 -23.95
N PRO A 471 -13.12 7.62 -24.65
CA PRO A 471 -14.50 7.16 -24.67
C PRO A 471 -14.98 6.78 -23.26
N MET A 472 -16.20 7.18 -22.93
CA MET A 472 -16.91 6.77 -21.72
C MET A 472 -18.36 6.45 -22.07
N SER A 473 -18.93 5.46 -21.41
CA SER A 473 -20.38 5.24 -21.43
C SER A 473 -20.91 4.98 -20.02
N ILE A 474 -22.11 5.47 -19.73
CA ILE A 474 -22.75 5.39 -18.42
C ILE A 474 -24.15 4.79 -18.58
N ASP A 475 -24.39 3.65 -17.94
CA ASP A 475 -25.68 2.95 -17.94
C ASP A 475 -26.33 3.07 -16.55
N LEU A 476 -26.98 4.21 -16.30
CA LEU A 476 -27.69 4.52 -15.08
C LEU A 476 -29.18 4.73 -15.37
N PRO A 477 -30.10 3.92 -14.83
CA PRO A 477 -31.53 4.07 -15.05
C PRO A 477 -32.07 5.46 -14.66
N ASP A 478 -31.53 6.05 -13.58
CA ASP A 478 -31.89 7.40 -13.13
C ASP A 478 -31.53 8.49 -14.14
N LEU A 479 -30.38 8.38 -14.81
CA LEU A 479 -29.92 9.32 -15.84
C LEU A 479 -30.57 9.05 -17.21
N GLY A 480 -30.86 7.79 -17.52
CA GLY A 480 -31.31 7.32 -18.81
C GLY A 480 -30.21 7.30 -19.88
N SER A 481 -30.60 7.02 -21.12
CA SER A 481 -29.65 6.92 -22.24
C SER A 481 -29.42 8.24 -22.98
N ASP A 482 -30.13 9.30 -22.65
CA ASP A 482 -30.05 10.60 -23.30
C ASP A 482 -29.93 11.71 -22.23
N PHE A 483 -28.78 12.30 -22.16
CA PHE A 483 -28.44 13.34 -21.18
C PHE A 483 -27.49 14.38 -21.78
N SER A 484 -27.44 15.56 -21.19
CA SER A 484 -26.45 16.58 -21.51
C SER A 484 -25.27 16.52 -20.55
N LEU A 485 -24.10 16.95 -21.03
CA LEU A 485 -22.87 17.07 -20.25
C LEU A 485 -22.43 18.54 -20.26
N GLN A 486 -22.25 19.13 -19.07
CA GLN A 486 -21.80 20.50 -18.88
C GLN A 486 -20.55 20.55 -18.00
N ALA A 487 -19.43 21.03 -18.54
CA ALA A 487 -18.21 21.29 -17.78
C ALA A 487 -18.41 22.41 -16.77
N ILE A 488 -17.92 22.22 -15.52
CA ILE A 488 -18.17 23.16 -14.43
C ILE A 488 -16.95 23.61 -13.64
N ASN A 489 -15.84 22.85 -13.61
CA ASN A 489 -14.62 23.27 -12.92
C ASN A 489 -13.92 24.41 -13.68
N GLU A 490 -13.07 25.13 -12.97
CA GLU A 490 -12.34 26.28 -13.52
C GLU A 490 -11.44 25.87 -14.71
N GLY A 491 -11.46 26.66 -15.76
CA GLY A 491 -10.66 26.41 -16.96
C GLY A 491 -11.16 25.26 -17.86
N ASN A 492 -12.15 24.50 -17.45
CA ASN A 492 -12.71 23.42 -18.25
C ASN A 492 -13.69 23.94 -19.31
N THR A 493 -13.26 23.91 -20.56
CA THR A 493 -14.06 24.32 -21.73
C THR A 493 -14.51 23.13 -22.58
N PHE A 494 -14.31 21.92 -22.08
CA PHE A 494 -14.66 20.71 -22.83
C PHE A 494 -16.17 20.61 -23.08
N SER A 495 -16.52 20.21 -24.29
CA SER A 495 -17.89 19.94 -24.70
C SER A 495 -17.94 18.77 -25.68
N CYS A 496 -18.93 17.94 -25.56
CA CYS A 496 -19.15 16.82 -26.47
C CYS A 496 -20.65 16.56 -26.68
N VAL A 497 -20.97 15.76 -27.66
CA VAL A 497 -22.32 15.28 -27.93
C VAL A 497 -22.46 13.87 -27.37
N VAL A 498 -23.44 13.66 -26.48
CA VAL A 498 -23.78 12.34 -25.99
C VAL A 498 -24.64 11.62 -27.04
N LYS A 499 -24.26 10.40 -27.41
CA LYS A 499 -24.99 9.54 -28.37
C LYS A 499 -25.38 8.25 -27.67
N GLY A 500 -26.66 8.08 -27.40
CA GLY A 500 -27.10 7.05 -26.49
C GLY A 500 -26.56 7.38 -25.09
N ASN A 501 -25.88 6.44 -24.45
CA ASN A 501 -25.20 6.66 -23.18
C ASN A 501 -23.66 6.84 -23.32
N ALA A 502 -23.15 7.03 -24.55
CA ALA A 502 -21.72 7.09 -24.86
C ALA A 502 -21.29 8.49 -25.30
N PHE A 503 -20.10 8.90 -24.87
CA PHE A 503 -19.50 10.19 -25.15
C PHE A 503 -17.98 10.12 -24.96
N SER A 504 -17.25 11.12 -25.47
CA SER A 504 -15.86 11.33 -25.09
C SER A 504 -15.79 12.22 -23.86
N VAL A 505 -14.77 12.06 -23.03
CA VAL A 505 -14.53 12.88 -21.84
C VAL A 505 -13.04 13.15 -21.63
N SER A 506 -12.71 14.39 -21.30
CA SER A 506 -11.41 14.80 -20.76
C SER A 506 -11.44 14.83 -19.23
N PRO A 507 -10.29 14.77 -18.55
CA PRO A 507 -10.24 15.00 -17.11
C PRO A 507 -10.90 16.32 -16.70
N GLY A 508 -11.65 16.32 -15.60
CA GLY A 508 -12.39 17.47 -15.11
C GLY A 508 -13.67 17.10 -14.40
N VAL A 509 -14.49 18.11 -14.13
CA VAL A 509 -15.80 17.97 -13.45
C VAL A 509 -16.93 18.44 -14.35
N TYR A 510 -17.98 17.61 -14.38
CA TYR A 510 -19.14 17.81 -15.25
C TYR A 510 -20.44 17.60 -14.44
N VAL A 511 -21.49 18.27 -14.90
CA VAL A 511 -22.86 17.95 -14.51
C VAL A 511 -23.54 17.25 -15.68
N LEU A 512 -24.03 16.04 -15.40
CA LEU A 512 -24.87 15.25 -16.32
C LEU A 512 -26.32 15.51 -15.97
N THR A 513 -27.13 15.89 -16.96
CA THR A 513 -28.55 16.18 -16.76
C THR A 513 -29.39 15.38 -17.73
N LYS A 514 -30.31 14.56 -17.22
CA LYS A 514 -31.28 13.79 -18.00
C LYS A 514 -32.04 14.68 -18.98
N ARG A 515 -32.19 14.30 -20.22
CA ARG A 515 -32.92 15.06 -21.24
C ARG A 515 -34.35 15.35 -20.78
N GLY A 516 -34.79 16.58 -21.02
CA GLY A 516 -36.12 17.06 -20.63
C GLY A 516 -36.24 17.52 -19.17
N LEU A 517 -35.17 17.37 -18.37
CA LEU A 517 -35.12 17.91 -17.02
C LEU A 517 -34.48 19.29 -17.03
N ALA A 518 -35.17 20.30 -16.50
CA ALA A 518 -34.61 21.63 -16.30
C ALA A 518 -33.75 21.66 -15.02
N TYR A 519 -32.47 21.94 -15.16
CA TYR A 519 -31.55 22.10 -14.02
C TYR A 519 -30.58 23.24 -14.28
N THR A 520 -30.55 24.19 -13.36
CA THR A 520 -29.58 25.30 -13.39
C THR A 520 -28.41 24.98 -12.46
N VAL A 521 -27.22 24.93 -13.02
CA VAL A 521 -26.01 24.58 -12.25
C VAL A 521 -25.52 25.78 -11.45
N ASP A 522 -25.65 25.73 -10.14
CA ASP A 522 -24.92 26.61 -9.23
C ASP A 522 -23.54 25.95 -8.92
N LYS A 523 -22.52 26.43 -9.63
CA LYS A 523 -21.14 25.88 -9.55
C LYS A 523 -20.54 25.99 -8.15
N ASN A 524 -20.93 26.97 -7.35
CA ASN A 524 -20.40 27.22 -6.00
C ASN A 524 -21.20 26.54 -4.90
N LYS A 525 -22.29 25.86 -5.25
CA LYS A 525 -23.14 25.18 -4.26
C LYS A 525 -22.34 24.19 -3.46
N PRO A 526 -22.40 24.23 -2.12
CA PRO A 526 -21.87 23.16 -1.28
C PRO A 526 -22.55 21.83 -1.64
N PHE A 527 -21.74 20.80 -1.79
CA PHE A 527 -22.20 19.45 -2.12
C PHE A 527 -21.42 18.41 -1.32
N LYS A 528 -22.09 17.70 -0.42
CA LYS A 528 -21.43 16.88 0.58
C LYS A 528 -20.39 17.75 1.34
N ASN A 529 -19.12 17.35 1.34
CA ASN A 529 -18.01 18.07 1.98
C ASN A 529 -17.09 18.82 0.99
N ILE A 530 -17.57 19.08 -0.24
CA ILE A 530 -16.86 19.80 -1.32
C ILE A 530 -17.77 20.88 -1.92
N SER A 531 -17.24 21.73 -2.79
CA SER A 531 -18.07 22.53 -3.69
C SER A 531 -18.31 21.83 -5.03
N LEU A 532 -19.45 22.09 -5.67
CA LEU A 532 -19.86 21.34 -6.86
C LEU A 532 -18.81 21.40 -8.00
N LYS A 533 -18.18 22.57 -8.20
CA LYS A 533 -17.14 22.80 -9.23
C LYS A 533 -15.72 22.38 -8.83
N GLU A 534 -15.51 21.99 -7.60
CA GLU A 534 -14.18 21.77 -7.05
C GLU A 534 -13.49 20.61 -7.74
N PHE A 535 -12.22 20.81 -8.08
CA PHE A 535 -11.39 19.83 -8.75
C PHE A 535 -9.92 20.13 -8.47
N ALA A 536 -9.17 19.14 -8.06
CA ALA A 536 -7.73 19.23 -7.87
C ALA A 536 -7.06 18.05 -8.55
N ALA A 537 -6.17 18.31 -9.49
CA ALA A 537 -5.41 17.31 -10.21
C ALA A 537 -4.07 17.89 -10.66
N PRO A 538 -2.99 17.07 -10.71
CA PRO A 538 -1.69 17.52 -11.20
C PRO A 538 -1.73 17.84 -12.69
N ALA A 539 -0.85 18.74 -13.12
CA ALA A 539 -0.67 19.06 -14.53
C ALA A 539 -0.15 17.85 -15.31
N ALA A 540 -0.37 17.83 -16.63
CA ALA A 540 0.21 16.83 -17.52
C ALA A 540 1.74 16.87 -17.47
N THR A 541 2.35 15.69 -17.36
CA THR A 541 3.80 15.51 -17.36
C THR A 541 4.28 14.54 -18.45
N ALA A 542 3.35 13.93 -19.21
CA ALA A 542 3.66 13.15 -20.39
C ALA A 542 4.16 14.08 -21.51
N ASP A 543 5.33 13.80 -22.01
CA ASP A 543 5.96 14.56 -23.10
C ASP A 543 6.12 13.71 -24.36
N ASP A 544 7.31 13.43 -24.78
CA ASP A 544 7.66 12.53 -25.87
C ASP A 544 7.40 11.07 -25.51
N ALA A 545 7.34 10.18 -26.49
CA ALA A 545 7.02 8.77 -26.29
C ALA A 545 7.90 8.09 -25.24
N MET A 546 7.26 7.33 -24.37
CA MET A 546 7.86 6.42 -23.39
C MET A 546 7.28 5.03 -23.61
N VAL A 547 8.07 3.99 -23.32
CA VAL A 547 7.64 2.60 -23.39
C VAL A 547 8.00 1.93 -22.07
N VAL A 548 6.98 1.46 -21.35
CA VAL A 548 7.15 0.56 -20.21
C VAL A 548 6.97 -0.85 -20.73
N HIS A 549 8.05 -1.60 -20.69
CA HIS A 549 8.08 -2.97 -21.17
C HIS A 549 9.12 -3.78 -20.43
N GLN A 550 8.69 -4.90 -19.88
CA GLN A 550 9.55 -5.91 -19.27
C GLN A 550 9.62 -7.11 -20.22
N PRO A 551 10.79 -7.40 -20.79
CA PRO A 551 10.98 -8.60 -21.59
C PRO A 551 10.66 -9.87 -20.79
N ALA A 552 10.06 -10.86 -21.43
CA ALA A 552 9.98 -12.19 -20.84
C ALA A 552 11.40 -12.74 -20.64
N GLU A 553 11.67 -13.38 -19.51
CA GLU A 553 12.98 -14.00 -19.27
C GLU A 553 13.22 -15.14 -20.28
N ALA A 554 12.23 -16.01 -20.47
CA ALA A 554 12.29 -17.08 -21.43
C ALA A 554 10.91 -17.41 -22.03
N VAL A 555 10.93 -17.85 -23.29
CA VAL A 555 9.75 -18.37 -24.02
C VAL A 555 10.07 -19.73 -24.63
N VAL A 556 9.06 -20.48 -25.07
CA VAL A 556 9.24 -21.81 -25.67
C VAL A 556 9.36 -21.71 -27.18
N ALA A 557 10.37 -22.41 -27.74
CA ALA A 557 10.56 -22.49 -29.18
C ALA A 557 9.33 -23.05 -29.92
N SER A 558 9.04 -22.47 -31.05
CA SER A 558 7.92 -22.90 -31.93
C SER A 558 6.53 -22.82 -31.29
N LYS A 559 6.36 -22.05 -30.23
CA LYS A 559 5.06 -21.75 -29.60
C LYS A 559 4.76 -20.26 -29.75
N ASP A 560 3.48 -19.93 -29.97
CA ASP A 560 3.07 -18.53 -30.06
C ASP A 560 3.35 -17.77 -28.75
N PHE A 561 3.83 -16.56 -28.90
CA PHE A 561 4.16 -15.64 -27.82
C PHE A 561 3.54 -14.28 -28.12
N SER A 562 2.95 -13.63 -27.13
CA SER A 562 2.41 -12.28 -27.28
C SER A 562 3.27 -11.29 -26.52
N LEU A 563 3.83 -10.31 -27.23
CA LEU A 563 4.57 -9.20 -26.67
C LEU A 563 3.59 -8.07 -26.34
N ARG A 564 3.72 -7.49 -25.15
CA ARG A 564 2.93 -6.35 -24.69
C ARG A 564 3.84 -5.21 -24.27
N ALA A 565 3.37 -3.99 -24.44
CA ALA A 565 4.06 -2.79 -23.99
C ALA A 565 3.05 -1.68 -23.66
N THR A 566 3.30 -0.93 -22.59
CA THR A 566 2.59 0.30 -22.28
C THR A 566 3.29 1.44 -23.01
N VAL A 567 2.62 2.12 -23.94
CA VAL A 567 3.18 3.20 -24.75
C VAL A 567 2.51 4.51 -24.37
N VAL A 568 3.27 5.38 -23.69
CA VAL A 568 2.79 6.67 -23.20
C VAL A 568 3.36 7.79 -24.04
N SER A 569 2.51 8.70 -24.48
CA SER A 569 2.90 9.93 -25.17
C SER A 569 1.80 10.98 -24.98
N ALA A 570 2.14 12.25 -25.06
CA ALA A 570 1.19 13.36 -24.94
C ALA A 570 0.03 13.23 -25.94
N ARG A 571 0.32 12.75 -27.15
CA ARG A 571 -0.67 12.46 -28.20
C ARG A 571 -0.63 10.97 -28.57
N LYS A 572 -1.71 10.46 -29.17
CA LYS A 572 -1.75 9.07 -29.64
C LYS A 572 -0.62 8.83 -30.66
N PRO A 573 0.20 7.78 -30.49
CA PRO A 573 1.19 7.39 -31.48
C PRO A 573 0.55 7.12 -32.84
N LYS A 574 1.25 7.43 -33.92
CA LYS A 574 0.81 7.10 -35.29
C LYS A 574 0.92 5.60 -35.55
N VAL A 575 2.07 5.05 -35.18
CA VAL A 575 2.38 3.62 -35.34
C VAL A 575 3.25 3.16 -34.18
N VAL A 576 3.03 1.96 -33.73
CA VAL A 576 3.91 1.24 -32.79
C VAL A 576 4.29 -0.10 -33.42
N ASN A 577 5.58 -0.33 -33.60
CA ASN A 577 6.11 -1.54 -34.23
C ASN A 577 7.08 -2.27 -33.29
N VAL A 578 7.13 -3.58 -33.40
CA VAL A 578 8.23 -4.40 -32.88
C VAL A 578 9.11 -4.83 -34.04
N MET A 579 10.39 -4.52 -33.99
CA MET A 579 11.38 -4.96 -34.97
C MET A 579 12.16 -6.15 -34.40
N VAL A 580 11.88 -7.34 -34.92
CA VAL A 580 12.40 -8.63 -34.41
C VAL A 580 13.60 -9.08 -35.24
N TYR A 581 14.72 -9.39 -34.57
CA TYR A 581 15.93 -9.94 -35.17
C TYR A 581 16.08 -11.41 -34.79
N THR A 582 16.02 -12.29 -35.77
CA THR A 582 16.26 -13.71 -35.57
C THR A 582 17.73 -14.06 -35.75
N PRO A 583 18.26 -15.10 -35.09
CA PRO A 583 19.64 -15.51 -35.26
C PRO A 583 20.02 -15.72 -36.74
N GLY A 584 21.14 -15.13 -37.16
CA GLY A 584 21.65 -15.21 -38.54
C GLY A 584 20.99 -14.30 -39.55
N ASN A 585 19.98 -13.51 -39.16
CA ASN A 585 19.32 -12.55 -40.06
C ASN A 585 19.57 -11.10 -39.60
N TRP A 586 20.22 -10.30 -40.43
CA TRP A 586 20.51 -8.91 -40.13
C TRP A 586 19.33 -7.96 -40.42
N ARG A 587 18.35 -8.41 -41.23
CA ARG A 587 17.14 -7.66 -41.50
C ARG A 587 16.05 -8.04 -40.47
N PRO A 588 15.46 -7.05 -39.79
CA PRO A 588 14.38 -7.36 -38.83
C PRO A 588 13.10 -7.72 -39.56
N GLU A 589 12.28 -8.56 -38.94
CA GLU A 589 10.86 -8.66 -39.29
C GLU A 589 10.10 -7.58 -38.50
N VAL A 590 9.28 -6.79 -39.16
CA VAL A 590 8.52 -5.68 -38.57
C VAL A 590 7.12 -6.18 -38.27
N LEU A 591 6.75 -6.16 -36.98
CA LEU A 591 5.44 -6.57 -36.50
C LEU A 591 4.71 -5.35 -35.96
N PRO A 592 3.59 -4.89 -36.58
CA PRO A 592 2.80 -3.79 -36.07
C PRO A 592 2.08 -4.22 -34.77
N MET A 593 2.19 -3.40 -33.71
CA MET A 593 1.44 -3.60 -32.48
C MET A 593 0.03 -3.03 -32.63
N GLU A 594 -0.94 -3.79 -32.17
CA GLU A 594 -2.32 -3.37 -32.06
C GLU A 594 -2.53 -2.66 -30.72
N HIS A 595 -3.26 -1.55 -30.75
CA HIS A 595 -3.76 -0.91 -29.53
C HIS A 595 -4.82 -1.81 -28.91
N ASP A 596 -4.62 -2.18 -27.67
CA ASP A 596 -5.55 -3.02 -26.93
C ASP A 596 -6.53 -2.12 -26.16
N ARG A 597 -6.01 -1.34 -25.20
CA ARG A 597 -6.80 -0.48 -24.33
C ARG A 597 -5.90 0.57 -23.66
N GLY A 598 -6.43 1.76 -23.42
CA GLY A 598 -5.68 2.80 -22.70
C GLY A 598 -4.33 3.08 -23.37
N TYR A 599 -3.27 2.71 -22.70
CA TYR A 599 -1.89 2.83 -23.18
C TYR A 599 -1.27 1.48 -23.57
N GLU A 600 -2.06 0.40 -23.52
CA GLU A 600 -1.56 -0.95 -23.78
C GLU A 600 -1.56 -1.26 -25.28
N TYR A 601 -0.43 -1.80 -25.73
CA TYR A 601 -0.23 -2.30 -27.09
C TYR A 601 0.23 -3.74 -27.03
N ARG A 602 -0.20 -4.55 -27.99
CA ARG A 602 0.17 -5.96 -28.08
C ARG A 602 0.46 -6.38 -29.51
N VAL A 603 1.30 -7.42 -29.64
CA VAL A 603 1.53 -8.09 -30.92
C VAL A 603 1.83 -9.56 -30.71
N PRO A 604 1.19 -10.47 -31.46
CA PRO A 604 1.62 -11.86 -31.50
C PRO A 604 2.95 -11.97 -32.26
N VAL A 605 3.92 -12.64 -31.62
CA VAL A 605 5.19 -13.01 -32.27
C VAL A 605 5.00 -14.41 -32.85
N PRO A 606 4.98 -14.59 -34.16
CA PRO A 606 4.72 -15.87 -34.78
C PRO A 606 5.73 -16.97 -34.38
N ALA A 607 5.26 -18.18 -34.15
CA ALA A 607 6.08 -19.34 -33.77
C ALA A 607 7.30 -19.58 -34.70
N LYS A 608 7.18 -19.28 -35.99
CA LYS A 608 8.28 -19.40 -36.97
C LYS A 608 9.52 -18.54 -36.63
N LEU A 609 9.34 -17.44 -35.87
CA LEU A 609 10.41 -16.54 -35.42
C LEU A 609 11.06 -17.03 -34.13
N LEU A 610 10.40 -17.91 -33.36
CA LEU A 610 10.84 -18.39 -32.07
C LEU A 610 11.69 -19.67 -32.24
N LYS A 611 12.93 -19.49 -32.73
CA LYS A 611 13.94 -20.54 -32.81
C LYS A 611 14.77 -20.55 -31.55
N ALA A 612 15.12 -21.76 -31.04
CA ALA A 612 15.98 -21.88 -29.86
C ALA A 612 17.25 -21.02 -29.98
N GLY A 613 17.54 -20.25 -28.92
CA GLY A 613 18.61 -19.26 -28.88
C GLY A 613 18.13 -17.95 -28.29
N VAL A 614 18.72 -16.82 -28.68
CA VAL A 614 18.37 -15.50 -28.18
C VAL A 614 17.61 -14.71 -29.25
N LEU A 615 16.36 -14.36 -28.96
CA LEU A 615 15.58 -13.42 -29.77
C LEU A 615 15.91 -12.01 -29.33
N ARG A 616 16.19 -11.11 -30.29
CA ARG A 616 16.43 -9.69 -30.04
C ARG A 616 15.38 -8.85 -30.74
N TYR A 617 14.93 -7.76 -30.10
CA TYR A 617 13.93 -6.87 -30.70
C TYR A 617 14.01 -5.47 -30.14
N TYR A 618 13.43 -4.54 -30.89
CA TYR A 618 13.18 -3.18 -30.46
C TYR A 618 11.69 -2.86 -30.54
N VAL A 619 11.23 -1.97 -29.69
CA VAL A 619 9.92 -1.31 -29.83
C VAL A 619 10.16 0.05 -30.44
N VAL A 620 9.54 0.33 -31.58
CA VAL A 620 9.68 1.59 -32.31
C VAL A 620 8.36 2.31 -32.32
N VAL A 621 8.34 3.51 -31.74
CA VAL A 621 7.14 4.37 -31.67
C VAL A 621 7.29 5.53 -32.62
N GLU A 622 6.35 5.69 -33.55
CA GLU A 622 6.26 6.84 -34.44
C GLU A 622 5.27 7.86 -33.91
N THR A 623 5.75 9.07 -33.69
CA THR A 623 4.94 10.23 -33.28
C THR A 623 5.00 11.31 -34.36
N GLU A 624 4.36 12.46 -34.12
CA GLU A 624 4.51 13.63 -34.99
C GLU A 624 5.94 14.19 -34.97
N GLU A 625 6.68 13.96 -33.89
CA GLU A 625 8.06 14.45 -33.70
C GLU A 625 9.13 13.50 -34.31
N GLY A 626 8.69 12.37 -34.87
CA GLY A 626 9.54 11.38 -35.50
C GLY A 626 9.52 10.05 -34.75
N HIS A 627 10.58 9.25 -34.90
CA HIS A 627 10.69 7.91 -34.34
C HIS A 627 11.46 7.91 -33.01
N ARG A 628 11.00 7.08 -32.06
CA ARG A 628 11.71 6.71 -30.82
C ARG A 628 11.82 5.22 -30.75
N THR A 629 13.02 4.73 -30.48
CA THR A 629 13.34 3.31 -30.37
C THR A 629 13.69 2.93 -28.94
N PHE A 630 13.12 1.83 -28.46
CA PHE A 630 13.31 1.30 -27.13
C PHE A 630 13.91 -0.12 -27.18
N PRO A 631 14.75 -0.46 -26.16
CA PRO A 631 15.05 0.33 -24.95
C PRO A 631 15.93 1.56 -25.23
N GLY A 632 16.03 2.45 -24.23
CA GLY A 632 16.93 3.59 -24.26
C GLY A 632 16.33 4.88 -24.85
N ARG A 633 15.10 4.86 -25.39
CA ARG A 633 14.41 6.05 -25.95
C ARG A 633 15.24 6.76 -27.05
N VAL A 634 15.95 5.96 -27.84
CA VAL A 634 16.88 6.47 -28.87
C VAL A 634 16.09 7.11 -30.02
N LYS A 635 16.53 8.27 -30.49
CA LYS A 635 15.94 8.93 -31.65
C LYS A 635 16.30 8.16 -32.94
N GLY A 636 15.33 8.03 -33.87
CA GLY A 636 15.51 7.30 -35.11
C GLY A 636 15.05 5.83 -35.02
N ARG A 637 15.34 5.07 -36.07
CA ARG A 637 14.96 3.66 -36.23
C ARG A 637 16.22 2.79 -36.23
N PRO A 638 16.12 1.51 -35.83
CA PRO A 638 17.26 0.60 -35.82
C PRO A 638 17.96 0.38 -37.16
N MET A 639 17.30 0.72 -38.23
CA MET A 639 17.89 0.63 -39.62
C MET A 639 18.51 1.94 -40.12
N ASP A 640 18.43 3.01 -39.35
CA ASP A 640 19.06 4.29 -39.73
C ASP A 640 20.58 4.14 -39.55
N TRP A 641 21.36 4.71 -40.48
CA TRP A 641 22.80 4.47 -40.54
C TRP A 641 23.59 4.90 -39.28
N ASP A 642 23.06 5.88 -38.56
CA ASP A 642 23.65 6.48 -37.36
C ASP A 642 22.98 6.00 -36.07
N PHE A 643 22.11 5.00 -36.15
CA PHE A 643 21.44 4.43 -34.99
C PHE A 643 22.40 3.65 -34.05
N ILE A 644 22.41 4.03 -32.79
CA ILE A 644 23.17 3.33 -31.73
C ILE A 644 22.20 2.97 -30.60
N GLY A 645 21.90 1.69 -30.40
CA GLY A 645 21.02 1.20 -29.35
C GLY A 645 21.23 -0.27 -29.06
N THR A 646 20.88 -0.71 -27.85
CA THR A 646 20.92 -2.10 -27.42
C THR A 646 19.49 -2.67 -27.45
N PRO A 647 19.23 -3.82 -28.10
CA PRO A 647 17.89 -4.40 -28.14
C PRO A 647 17.46 -5.02 -26.80
N TYR A 648 16.15 -5.18 -26.63
CA TYR A 648 15.63 -6.17 -25.71
C TYR A 648 16.04 -7.59 -26.16
N SER A 649 16.19 -8.51 -25.21
CA SER A 649 16.50 -9.89 -25.50
C SER A 649 15.59 -10.83 -24.71
N VAL A 650 15.25 -11.97 -25.30
CA VAL A 650 14.46 -13.04 -24.69
C VAL A 650 15.11 -14.37 -25.02
N ASP A 651 15.27 -15.24 -24.04
CA ASP A 651 15.75 -16.60 -24.25
C ASP A 651 14.64 -17.47 -24.84
N VAL A 652 14.90 -18.07 -26.00
CA VAL A 652 13.99 -19.03 -26.61
C VAL A 652 14.48 -20.44 -26.29
N GLN A 653 13.77 -21.10 -25.37
CA GLN A 653 14.13 -22.39 -24.83
C GLN A 653 13.54 -23.54 -25.66
N ALA A 654 14.32 -24.61 -25.87
CA ALA A 654 13.78 -25.83 -26.46
C ALA A 654 12.68 -26.44 -25.55
N GLU A 655 11.70 -27.14 -26.15
CA GLU A 655 10.52 -27.64 -25.42
C GLU A 655 10.87 -28.56 -24.24
N GLY A 656 11.91 -29.34 -24.34
CA GLY A 656 12.36 -30.29 -23.28
C GLY A 656 13.31 -29.70 -22.24
N ASN A 657 13.60 -28.38 -22.29
CA ASN A 657 14.53 -27.79 -21.32
C ASN A 657 13.84 -27.63 -19.94
N PRO A 658 14.59 -27.83 -18.82
CA PRO A 658 14.10 -27.63 -17.47
C PRO A 658 13.56 -26.21 -17.23
N VAL A 659 12.57 -26.08 -16.34
CA VAL A 659 12.04 -24.76 -15.93
C VAL A 659 12.67 -24.37 -14.61
N TYR A 660 13.57 -23.40 -14.63
CA TYR A 660 14.16 -22.87 -13.41
C TYR A 660 13.17 -21.99 -12.68
N LEU A 661 12.81 -22.38 -11.44
CA LEU A 661 12.01 -21.57 -10.53
C LEU A 661 12.89 -20.54 -9.81
N PHE A 662 14.11 -20.95 -9.45
CA PHE A 662 15.08 -20.11 -8.76
C PHE A 662 16.51 -20.45 -9.21
N HIS A 663 17.30 -19.41 -9.42
CA HIS A 663 18.75 -19.55 -9.71
C HIS A 663 19.50 -18.48 -8.90
N THR A 664 20.45 -18.90 -8.06
CA THR A 664 21.11 -18.00 -7.11
C THR A 664 21.78 -16.80 -7.77
N ALA A 665 22.42 -16.99 -8.93
CA ALA A 665 23.17 -15.91 -9.59
C ALA A 665 22.29 -14.77 -10.08
N THR A 666 20.99 -14.98 -10.31
CA THR A 666 20.06 -13.99 -10.87
C THR A 666 18.98 -13.55 -9.88
N ASP A 667 18.58 -14.43 -8.96
CA ASP A 667 17.33 -14.24 -8.21
C ASP A 667 17.56 -13.99 -6.70
N ALA A 668 18.79 -14.19 -6.20
CA ALA A 668 19.07 -14.16 -4.76
C ALA A 668 18.76 -12.80 -4.07
N ASP A 669 18.86 -11.70 -4.82
CA ASP A 669 18.58 -10.36 -4.30
C ASP A 669 17.08 -10.07 -4.11
N GLN A 670 16.21 -10.86 -4.75
CA GLN A 670 14.73 -10.74 -4.66
C GLN A 670 14.12 -11.65 -3.58
N LEU A 671 14.95 -12.41 -2.85
CA LEU A 671 14.48 -13.28 -1.78
C LEU A 671 14.02 -12.47 -0.56
N SER A 672 12.78 -12.70 -0.14
CA SER A 672 12.31 -12.29 1.18
C SER A 672 12.81 -13.26 2.24
N ARG A 673 13.46 -12.75 3.29
CA ARG A 673 14.03 -13.52 4.40
C ARG A 673 13.23 -13.32 5.68
N GLN A 674 13.03 -14.36 6.47
CA GLN A 674 12.26 -14.30 7.71
C GLN A 674 12.93 -13.41 8.78
N TRP A 675 14.25 -13.53 8.92
CA TRP A 675 15.08 -12.63 9.73
C TRP A 675 16.49 -12.55 9.14
N ASN A 676 17.29 -11.63 9.65
CA ASN A 676 18.68 -11.52 9.27
C ASN A 676 19.46 -12.75 9.79
N ALA A 677 19.79 -13.64 8.89
CA ALA A 677 20.66 -14.76 9.15
C ALA A 677 22.02 -14.50 8.49
N ASN A 678 23.01 -15.29 8.85
CA ASN A 678 24.29 -15.29 8.17
C ASN A 678 24.08 -15.90 6.79
N SER A 679 23.56 -15.14 5.84
CA SER A 679 23.28 -15.56 4.47
C SER A 679 23.89 -14.59 3.47
N PHE A 680 24.61 -15.12 2.50
CA PHE A 680 25.27 -14.34 1.46
C PHE A 680 25.52 -15.18 0.21
N THR A 681 25.56 -14.51 -0.93
CA THR A 681 25.84 -15.14 -2.22
C THR A 681 27.35 -15.24 -2.43
N VAL A 682 27.82 -16.41 -2.82
CA VAL A 682 29.22 -16.70 -3.13
C VAL A 682 29.33 -17.10 -4.60
N PRO A 683 30.15 -16.40 -5.40
CA PRO A 683 30.42 -16.82 -6.78
C PRO A 683 31.16 -18.14 -6.79
N LEU A 684 30.86 -19.01 -7.77
CA LEU A 684 31.54 -20.26 -8.01
C LEU A 684 32.70 -20.07 -9.02
N ALA A 685 33.54 -21.08 -9.13
CA ALA A 685 34.66 -21.07 -10.10
C ALA A 685 34.19 -20.97 -11.56
N GLU A 686 33.01 -21.48 -11.86
CA GLU A 686 32.39 -21.39 -13.18
C GLU A 686 31.73 -20.01 -13.34
N PRO A 687 32.05 -19.22 -14.38
CA PRO A 687 31.51 -17.88 -14.59
C PRO A 687 29.98 -17.88 -14.68
N GLY A 688 29.33 -16.93 -14.02
CA GLY A 688 27.88 -16.81 -14.00
C GLY A 688 27.15 -17.78 -13.06
N GLN A 689 27.90 -18.58 -12.27
CA GLN A 689 27.34 -19.47 -11.25
C GLN A 689 27.63 -18.95 -9.84
N ALA A 690 26.68 -19.17 -8.94
CA ALA A 690 26.77 -18.76 -7.55
C ALA A 690 26.00 -19.73 -6.63
N GLU A 691 26.38 -19.77 -5.37
CA GLU A 691 25.63 -20.42 -4.29
C GLU A 691 25.15 -19.38 -3.28
N LEU A 692 23.90 -19.47 -2.86
CA LEU A 692 23.40 -18.77 -1.67
C LEU A 692 23.68 -19.65 -0.45
N LEU A 693 24.56 -19.20 0.42
CA LEU A 693 24.83 -19.85 1.70
C LEU A 693 23.85 -19.32 2.75
N VAL A 694 23.22 -20.21 3.48
CA VAL A 694 22.36 -19.90 4.63
C VAL A 694 22.92 -20.62 5.85
N ASN A 695 23.36 -19.86 6.85
CA ASN A 695 23.96 -20.40 8.08
C ASN A 695 23.21 -19.88 9.30
N ILE A 696 22.63 -20.76 10.10
CA ILE A 696 21.81 -20.46 11.26
C ILE A 696 22.49 -21.09 12.49
N ASP A 697 22.86 -20.27 13.47
CA ASP A 697 23.52 -20.75 14.67
C ASP A 697 22.58 -21.59 15.58
N LYS A 698 21.32 -21.20 15.64
CA LYS A 698 20.24 -21.94 16.30
C LYS A 698 18.90 -21.55 15.68
N LEU A 699 18.02 -22.53 15.47
CA LEU A 699 16.67 -22.29 14.97
C LEU A 699 15.74 -21.77 16.05
N GLN A 700 15.95 -22.16 17.30
CA GLN A 700 15.14 -21.70 18.41
C GLN A 700 15.55 -20.28 18.78
N ILE A 701 14.72 -19.30 18.45
CA ILE A 701 14.89 -17.89 18.76
C ILE A 701 13.80 -17.51 19.75
N GLN A 702 14.19 -17.00 20.92
CA GLN A 702 13.28 -16.41 21.87
C GLN A 702 13.04 -14.94 21.46
N ASP A 703 11.80 -14.61 21.19
CA ASP A 703 11.40 -13.23 20.94
C ASP A 703 11.21 -12.51 22.27
N GLU A 704 12.12 -11.62 22.62
CA GLU A 704 12.09 -10.85 23.86
C GLU A 704 10.90 -9.89 23.93
N GLU A 705 10.36 -9.48 22.77
CA GLU A 705 9.17 -8.63 22.68
C GLU A 705 7.86 -9.41 22.84
N ASN A 706 7.91 -10.72 22.83
CA ASN A 706 6.71 -11.55 22.93
C ASN A 706 6.36 -11.86 24.38
N VAL A 707 5.22 -11.36 24.84
CA VAL A 707 4.70 -11.54 26.23
C VAL A 707 4.64 -13.01 26.66
N ASN A 708 4.50 -13.95 25.73
CA ASN A 708 4.33 -15.38 26.01
C ASN A 708 5.61 -16.21 25.87
N GLY A 709 6.76 -15.58 25.64
CA GLY A 709 8.03 -16.29 25.48
C GLY A 709 8.03 -17.32 24.33
N LYS A 710 7.22 -17.10 23.29
CA LYS A 710 7.17 -18.01 22.14
C LYS A 710 8.54 -18.02 21.45
N SER A 711 9.10 -19.20 21.31
CA SER A 711 10.28 -19.43 20.49
C SER A 711 9.87 -19.79 19.07
N TYR A 712 10.57 -19.24 18.11
CA TYR A 712 10.48 -19.63 16.72
C TYR A 712 11.46 -20.79 16.48
N ALA A 713 10.98 -21.80 15.79
CA ALA A 713 11.78 -23.02 15.55
C ALA A 713 12.02 -23.25 14.07
N ASP A 714 11.99 -22.19 13.26
CA ASP A 714 12.20 -22.27 11.82
C ASP A 714 12.87 -21.02 11.24
N TYR A 715 13.36 -21.17 10.02
CA TYR A 715 13.86 -20.10 9.17
C TYR A 715 13.38 -20.31 7.75
N SER A 716 12.80 -19.30 7.14
CA SER A 716 12.21 -19.39 5.81
C SER A 716 12.68 -18.30 4.86
N LEU A 717 12.74 -18.67 3.58
CA LEU A 717 12.94 -17.79 2.43
C LEU A 717 11.71 -17.89 1.53
N ARG A 718 11.34 -16.78 0.90
CA ARG A 718 10.23 -16.72 -0.07
C ARG A 718 10.70 -16.01 -1.34
N TYR A 719 10.31 -16.56 -2.49
CA TYR A 719 10.63 -16.01 -3.80
C TYR A 719 9.42 -16.10 -4.73
N PHE A 720 9.03 -14.98 -5.33
CA PHE A 720 7.99 -14.94 -6.35
C PHE A 720 8.60 -15.19 -7.73
N PHE A 721 8.13 -16.23 -8.41
CA PHE A 721 8.61 -16.61 -9.74
C PHE A 721 7.48 -16.64 -10.80
N GLY A 722 6.25 -16.26 -10.46
CA GLY A 722 5.10 -16.37 -11.36
C GLY A 722 5.33 -15.74 -12.73
N GLU A 723 5.93 -14.54 -12.77
CA GLU A 723 6.25 -13.86 -14.03
C GLU A 723 7.31 -14.61 -14.85
N LYS A 724 8.29 -15.19 -14.19
CA LYS A 724 9.39 -15.93 -14.82
C LYS A 724 8.92 -17.13 -15.62
N ILE A 725 7.88 -17.83 -15.14
CA ILE A 725 7.36 -19.05 -15.77
C ILE A 725 6.13 -18.80 -16.67
N ARG A 726 5.57 -17.59 -16.68
CA ARG A 726 4.31 -17.27 -17.38
C ARG A 726 4.26 -17.76 -18.83
N HIS A 727 5.34 -17.66 -19.57
CA HIS A 727 5.42 -18.03 -20.97
C HIS A 727 5.94 -19.46 -21.18
N ARG A 728 6.05 -20.26 -20.10
CA ARG A 728 6.58 -21.63 -20.09
C ARG A 728 5.58 -22.66 -19.55
N MET A 729 4.29 -22.32 -19.47
CA MET A 729 3.27 -23.16 -18.82
C MET A 729 3.11 -24.54 -19.43
N THR A 730 3.38 -24.71 -20.73
CA THR A 730 3.40 -26.05 -21.37
C THR A 730 4.50 -26.94 -20.77
N GLN A 731 5.69 -26.35 -20.49
CA GLN A 731 6.80 -27.10 -19.87
C GLN A 731 6.53 -27.35 -18.38
N VAL A 732 5.97 -26.36 -17.68
CA VAL A 732 5.53 -26.49 -16.28
C VAL A 732 4.56 -27.67 -16.15
N GLY A 733 3.51 -27.71 -16.98
CA GLY A 733 2.49 -28.77 -16.94
C GLY A 733 3.02 -30.18 -17.28
N ALA A 734 4.18 -30.29 -17.95
CA ALA A 734 4.81 -31.55 -18.25
C ALA A 734 5.74 -32.08 -17.11
N ALA A 735 6.08 -31.22 -16.14
CA ALA A 735 7.00 -31.56 -15.06
C ALA A 735 6.41 -32.62 -14.11
N LYS A 736 7.29 -33.42 -13.53
CA LYS A 736 6.95 -34.48 -12.56
C LYS A 736 7.62 -34.29 -11.22
N ARG A 737 8.69 -33.52 -11.17
CA ARG A 737 9.53 -33.37 -9.99
C ARG A 737 10.14 -31.98 -9.87
N ILE A 738 10.47 -31.63 -8.63
CA ILE A 738 11.31 -30.49 -8.28
C ILE A 738 12.72 -31.02 -8.05
N ILE A 739 13.70 -30.38 -8.64
CA ILE A 739 15.12 -30.66 -8.41
C ILE A 739 15.73 -29.47 -7.67
N PHE A 740 16.23 -29.73 -6.49
CA PHE A 740 17.02 -28.80 -5.70
C PHE A 740 18.50 -29.13 -5.88
N LYS A 741 19.27 -28.22 -6.48
CA LYS A 741 20.73 -28.36 -6.57
C LYS A 741 21.36 -27.56 -5.43
N GLY A 742 22.05 -28.30 -4.53
CA GLY A 742 22.67 -27.69 -3.36
C GLY A 742 23.30 -28.73 -2.44
N ARG A 743 23.63 -28.29 -1.20
CA ARG A 743 24.33 -29.14 -0.21
C ARG A 743 24.08 -28.66 1.21
N ALA A 744 24.34 -29.49 2.21
CA ALA A 744 24.46 -29.08 3.60
C ALA A 744 25.82 -28.35 3.84
N LEU A 745 25.82 -27.37 4.75
CA LEU A 745 27.03 -26.60 5.11
C LEU A 745 27.84 -27.23 6.24
N HIS A 746 27.25 -28.13 7.02
CA HIS A 746 27.89 -28.76 8.19
C HIS A 746 28.10 -30.26 7.98
N ASP A 747 28.87 -30.90 8.85
CA ASP A 747 29.22 -32.34 8.77
C ASP A 747 28.03 -33.28 9.05
N ARG A 748 26.81 -32.82 8.85
CA ARG A 748 25.60 -33.62 9.00
C ARG A 748 24.61 -33.31 7.87
N GLU A 749 23.69 -34.22 7.65
CA GLU A 749 22.56 -34.00 6.74
C GLU A 749 21.72 -32.80 7.21
N CYS A 750 21.22 -32.04 6.24
CA CYS A 750 20.34 -30.91 6.48
C CYS A 750 18.96 -31.17 5.85
N LYS A 751 17.92 -31.16 6.67
CA LYS A 751 16.53 -31.28 6.18
C LYS A 751 16.00 -29.89 5.81
N VAL A 752 15.48 -29.80 4.60
CA VAL A 752 14.90 -28.56 4.04
C VAL A 752 13.52 -28.88 3.50
N GLN A 753 12.53 -28.09 3.89
CA GLN A 753 11.20 -28.15 3.28
C GLN A 753 11.17 -27.22 2.08
N LEU A 754 10.75 -27.76 0.93
CA LEU A 754 10.41 -27.00 -0.27
C LEU A 754 8.90 -26.94 -0.37
N ALA A 755 8.35 -25.76 -0.56
CA ALA A 755 6.92 -25.58 -0.80
C ALA A 755 6.67 -24.66 -2.01
N LEU A 756 5.68 -25.03 -2.81
CA LEU A 756 5.12 -24.21 -3.88
C LEU A 756 3.81 -23.61 -3.39
N ILE A 757 3.66 -22.31 -3.53
CA ILE A 757 2.44 -21.60 -3.18
C ILE A 757 1.73 -21.24 -4.47
N THR A 758 0.47 -21.60 -4.55
CA THR A 758 -0.39 -21.35 -5.72
C THR A 758 -1.09 -20.00 -5.63
N SER A 759 -1.60 -19.48 -6.74
CA SER A 759 -2.29 -18.19 -6.83
C SER A 759 -3.50 -18.07 -5.89
N ASN A 760 -4.09 -19.20 -5.48
CA ASN A 760 -5.11 -19.23 -4.44
C ASN A 760 -4.55 -19.08 -3.00
N GLY A 761 -3.24 -18.85 -2.83
CA GLY A 761 -2.61 -18.61 -1.54
C GLY A 761 -2.34 -19.86 -0.70
N ILE A 762 -2.50 -21.07 -1.24
CA ILE A 762 -2.27 -22.33 -0.53
C ILE A 762 -0.87 -22.85 -0.83
N SER A 763 -0.16 -23.29 0.20
CA SER A 763 1.19 -23.85 0.10
C SER A 763 1.19 -25.37 0.14
N TYR A 764 1.94 -25.99 -0.78
CA TYR A 764 2.12 -27.44 -0.88
C TYR A 764 3.59 -27.76 -0.86
N GLY A 765 4.03 -28.59 0.08
CA GLY A 765 5.46 -28.85 0.26
C GLY A 765 5.80 -30.26 0.66
N GLY A 766 7.09 -30.54 0.58
CA GLY A 766 7.72 -31.77 1.01
C GLY A 766 9.13 -31.53 1.53
N ILE A 767 9.70 -32.49 2.22
CA ILE A 767 11.01 -32.41 2.85
C ILE A 767 12.03 -33.18 1.98
N ILE A 768 13.16 -32.51 1.69
CA ILE A 768 14.36 -33.13 1.13
C ILE A 768 15.46 -33.18 2.17
N THR A 769 16.38 -34.14 2.01
CA THR A 769 17.57 -34.25 2.85
C THR A 769 18.80 -33.96 2.00
N LEU A 770 19.57 -32.95 2.41
CA LEU A 770 20.79 -32.52 1.74
C LEU A 770 21.99 -33.21 2.36
N GLY A 771 22.84 -33.80 1.52
CA GLY A 771 24.14 -34.29 1.91
C GLY A 771 25.21 -33.19 1.88
N LYS A 772 26.45 -33.56 2.24
CA LYS A 772 27.61 -32.66 2.31
C LYS A 772 28.11 -32.20 0.93
N GLU A 773 27.98 -33.04 -0.07
CA GLU A 773 28.40 -32.73 -1.44
C GLU A 773 27.29 -32.03 -2.22
N THR A 774 27.68 -31.08 -3.07
CA THR A 774 26.75 -30.44 -3.99
C THR A 774 26.16 -31.47 -4.95
N GLY A 775 24.84 -31.61 -4.95
CA GLY A 775 24.12 -32.58 -5.77
C GLY A 775 22.68 -32.14 -6.08
N ASP A 776 22.05 -32.91 -6.94
CA ASP A 776 20.64 -32.81 -7.27
C ASP A 776 19.80 -33.64 -6.30
N HIS A 777 18.91 -32.98 -5.56
CA HIS A 777 17.97 -33.59 -4.62
C HIS A 777 16.58 -33.53 -5.21
N THR A 778 15.88 -34.66 -5.27
CA THR A 778 14.58 -34.79 -5.95
C THR A 778 13.43 -34.79 -4.96
N LEU A 779 12.39 -34.03 -5.26
CA LEU A 779 11.07 -34.08 -4.63
C LEU A 779 10.00 -34.29 -5.71
N MET A 780 9.25 -35.40 -5.62
CA MET A 780 8.18 -35.66 -6.57
C MET A 780 7.00 -34.74 -6.33
N LEU A 781 6.39 -34.21 -7.39
CA LEU A 781 5.20 -33.36 -7.28
C LEU A 781 3.99 -34.07 -6.66
N THR A 782 3.92 -35.40 -6.84
CA THR A 782 2.89 -36.25 -6.21
C THR A 782 3.04 -36.39 -4.70
N ASP A 783 4.18 -36.06 -4.13
CA ASP A 783 4.46 -36.19 -2.70
C ASP A 783 4.18 -34.88 -1.94
N LEU A 784 3.85 -33.80 -2.67
CA LEU A 784 3.51 -32.51 -2.09
C LEU A 784 2.19 -32.60 -1.30
N LYS A 785 2.18 -32.01 -0.11
CA LYS A 785 1.02 -31.93 0.79
C LYS A 785 0.82 -30.48 1.25
N PRO A 786 -0.39 -30.09 1.64
CA PRO A 786 -0.59 -28.78 2.29
C PRO A 786 0.35 -28.63 3.48
N VAL A 787 1.05 -27.51 3.56
CA VAL A 787 2.01 -27.19 4.63
C VAL A 787 1.77 -25.76 5.13
N ARG A 788 2.24 -25.47 6.32
CA ARG A 788 2.21 -24.12 6.87
C ARG A 788 2.99 -23.15 5.98
N GLN A 789 2.38 -22.03 5.68
CA GLN A 789 3.01 -20.92 4.98
C GLN A 789 3.59 -19.92 5.98
N VAL A 790 4.80 -19.43 5.69
CA VAL A 790 5.38 -18.27 6.38
C VAL A 790 5.01 -17.02 5.59
N THR A 791 4.34 -16.08 6.24
CA THR A 791 3.89 -14.84 5.60
C THR A 791 5.05 -13.84 5.51
N LEU A 792 5.86 -13.96 4.45
CA LEU A 792 6.99 -13.08 4.18
C LEU A 792 6.65 -12.02 3.12
N PRO A 793 7.31 -10.84 3.16
CA PRO A 793 8.22 -10.36 4.21
C PRO A 793 7.59 -10.37 5.60
N ARG A 794 8.43 -10.53 6.67
CA ARG A 794 7.94 -10.64 8.05
C ARG A 794 7.10 -9.42 8.43
N PRO A 795 5.88 -9.60 8.98
CA PRO A 795 5.05 -8.49 9.39
C PRO A 795 5.70 -7.66 10.51
N TYR A 796 5.38 -6.38 10.52
CA TYR A 796 5.77 -5.44 11.55
C TYR A 796 4.52 -4.83 12.20
N PRO A 797 4.42 -4.76 13.53
CA PRO A 797 5.39 -5.20 14.55
C PRO A 797 5.54 -6.73 14.63
N THR A 798 6.68 -7.15 15.16
CA THR A 798 7.12 -8.56 15.13
C THR A 798 6.31 -9.49 16.02
N PHE A 799 5.48 -8.99 16.93
CA PHE A 799 4.60 -9.80 17.77
C PHE A 799 3.39 -10.37 17.01
N LEU A 800 3.10 -9.85 15.79
CA LEU A 800 1.99 -10.32 14.97
C LEU A 800 2.26 -11.72 14.40
N PRO A 801 1.21 -12.53 14.17
CA PRO A 801 1.37 -13.82 13.50
C PRO A 801 1.99 -13.68 12.12
N TYR A 802 2.95 -14.53 11.81
CA TYR A 802 3.56 -14.61 10.49
C TYR A 802 3.50 -16.01 9.90
N PHE A 803 2.59 -16.82 10.43
CA PHE A 803 2.25 -18.12 9.88
C PHE A 803 0.80 -18.14 9.47
N PHE A 804 0.55 -18.76 8.33
CA PHE A 804 -0.78 -19.08 7.85
C PHE A 804 -0.91 -20.60 7.69
N GLU A 805 -1.93 -21.19 8.32
CA GLU A 805 -2.26 -22.60 8.22
C GLU A 805 -3.38 -22.75 7.19
N PRO A 806 -3.14 -23.43 6.06
CA PRO A 806 -4.19 -23.69 5.09
C PRO A 806 -5.33 -24.50 5.71
N SER A 807 -6.57 -24.05 5.54
CA SER A 807 -7.76 -24.79 5.93
C SER A 807 -8.35 -25.53 4.72
N GLY A 808 -8.63 -26.83 4.89
CA GLY A 808 -9.31 -27.64 3.88
C GLY A 808 -8.39 -28.54 3.05
N ASN A 809 -9.02 -29.51 2.35
CA ASN A 809 -8.38 -30.40 1.39
C ASN A 809 -8.55 -29.82 -0.02
N THR A 810 -7.63 -28.94 -0.43
CA THR A 810 -7.54 -28.47 -1.81
C THR A 810 -6.53 -29.31 -2.57
N GLU A 811 -6.84 -29.66 -3.83
CA GLU A 811 -5.90 -30.38 -4.70
C GLU A 811 -4.79 -29.41 -5.16
N PHE A 812 -3.57 -29.94 -5.30
CA PHE A 812 -2.45 -29.20 -5.84
C PHE A 812 -2.64 -28.96 -7.34
N ASP A 813 -2.64 -27.68 -7.74
CA ASP A 813 -2.67 -27.28 -9.14
C ASP A 813 -1.31 -26.73 -9.59
N LEU A 814 -0.60 -27.52 -10.40
CA LEU A 814 0.69 -27.15 -10.95
C LEU A 814 0.61 -25.93 -11.90
N ALA A 815 -0.54 -25.68 -12.50
CA ALA A 815 -0.75 -24.53 -13.38
C ALA A 815 -0.90 -23.21 -12.61
N ALA A 816 -1.16 -23.27 -11.31
CA ALA A 816 -1.39 -22.11 -10.46
C ALA A 816 -0.19 -21.72 -9.58
N ILE A 817 0.96 -22.38 -9.71
CA ILE A 817 2.14 -22.08 -8.88
C ILE A 817 2.73 -20.70 -9.22
N GLU A 818 3.12 -19.96 -8.19
CA GLU A 818 3.71 -18.63 -8.40
C GLU A 818 4.80 -18.25 -7.39
N VAL A 819 4.88 -18.95 -6.23
CA VAL A 819 5.83 -18.61 -5.17
C VAL A 819 6.53 -19.86 -4.66
N LEU A 820 7.83 -19.75 -4.41
CA LEU A 820 8.66 -20.75 -3.75
C LEU A 820 8.89 -20.34 -2.30
N GLN A 821 8.66 -21.26 -1.36
CA GLN A 821 9.08 -21.15 0.03
C GLN A 821 10.11 -22.24 0.33
N ILE A 822 11.21 -21.86 0.97
CA ILE A 822 12.27 -22.75 1.41
C ILE A 822 12.41 -22.60 2.91
N SER A 823 12.23 -23.69 3.68
CA SER A 823 12.20 -23.61 5.15
C SER A 823 13.14 -24.62 5.81
N LEU A 824 13.90 -24.15 6.81
CA LEU A 824 14.51 -24.96 7.85
C LEU A 824 13.56 -25.04 9.04
N GLY A 825 13.54 -26.16 9.76
CA GLY A 825 12.68 -26.38 10.93
C GLY A 825 11.75 -27.55 10.74
N PRO A 826 10.90 -27.58 9.71
CA PRO A 826 10.07 -28.74 9.44
C PRO A 826 10.90 -30.04 9.30
N GLY A 827 10.51 -31.08 10.03
CA GLY A 827 11.20 -32.37 10.05
C GLY A 827 12.52 -32.43 10.82
N ILE A 828 12.95 -31.34 11.46
CA ILE A 828 14.10 -31.29 12.37
C ILE A 828 13.60 -31.65 13.78
N PRO A 829 14.20 -32.63 14.48
CA PRO A 829 13.85 -32.97 15.85
C PRO A 829 14.03 -31.79 16.82
N GLU A 830 13.16 -31.67 17.80
CA GLU A 830 13.20 -30.59 18.80
C GLU A 830 14.57 -30.49 19.51
N SER A 831 15.20 -31.64 19.79
CA SER A 831 16.53 -31.72 20.42
C SER A 831 17.64 -31.08 19.60
N GLN A 832 17.42 -30.87 18.29
CA GLN A 832 18.42 -30.31 17.38
C GLN A 832 18.18 -28.82 17.06
N LEU A 833 17.08 -28.23 17.53
CA LEU A 833 16.75 -26.82 17.22
C LEU A 833 17.76 -25.82 17.79
N GLY A 834 18.47 -26.19 18.86
CA GLY A 834 19.54 -25.39 19.47
C GLY A 834 20.90 -25.52 18.79
N GLU A 835 21.04 -26.36 17.76
CA GLU A 835 22.29 -26.61 17.05
C GLU A 835 22.40 -25.75 15.78
N LYS A 836 23.62 -25.73 15.21
CA LYS A 836 23.86 -25.03 13.94
C LYS A 836 23.21 -25.78 12.78
N HIS A 837 22.53 -25.06 11.91
CA HIS A 837 21.94 -25.55 10.69
C HIS A 837 22.42 -24.68 9.51
N GLY A 838 22.59 -25.30 8.35
CA GLY A 838 22.95 -24.52 7.18
C GLY A 838 22.88 -25.32 5.89
N PHE A 839 22.59 -24.62 4.83
CA PHE A 839 22.54 -25.19 3.49
C PHE A 839 23.02 -24.18 2.45
N ALA A 840 23.44 -24.69 1.30
CA ALA A 840 23.75 -23.89 0.13
C ALA A 840 22.76 -24.22 -0.99
N ILE A 841 22.29 -23.21 -1.70
CA ILE A 841 21.41 -23.34 -2.87
C ILE A 841 22.16 -22.82 -4.09
N HIS A 842 22.23 -23.66 -5.13
CA HIS A 842 22.66 -23.26 -6.46
C HIS A 842 21.43 -22.88 -7.32
N SER A 843 20.45 -23.80 -7.41
CA SER A 843 19.23 -23.61 -8.21
C SER A 843 18.11 -24.54 -7.79
N ILE A 844 16.87 -24.17 -8.15
CA ILE A 844 15.67 -25.00 -8.01
C ILE A 844 14.94 -24.99 -9.34
N ARG A 845 14.60 -26.18 -9.88
CA ARG A 845 13.98 -26.31 -11.19
C ARG A 845 12.93 -27.42 -11.21
N LEU A 846 12.03 -27.30 -12.17
CA LEU A 846 11.04 -28.33 -12.52
C LEU A 846 11.57 -29.18 -13.68
N GLU A 847 11.37 -30.49 -13.58
CA GLU A 847 11.66 -31.47 -14.63
C GLU A 847 10.52 -32.48 -14.82
#